data_be8fdd0d3d302baa227658509d73b88c
#
_entry.id   be8fdd0d3d302baa227658509d73b88c
#
_cell.length_a   1.000
_cell.length_b   1.000
_cell.length_c   1.000
_cell.angle_alpha   90.00
_cell.angle_beta   90.00
_cell.angle_gamma   90.00
#
_symmetry.space_group_name_H-M   'P 1'
#
loop_
_entity.id
_entity.type
_entity.pdbx_description
1 polymer ?
#
loop_
_entity_poly.entity_id
_entity_poly.type
_entity_poly.pdbx_seq_one_letter_code
_entity_poly.pdbx_strand_id
1 'polypeptide(L)'
;MRKRHLGMILSALMVPVLAAAGCVGTAAAASDSQLPDSIDLRNYGGKNYVTPVKQQSPFGSCWSFSIAAAAETSYLTANGMGTPAGEANNAVNFSEKHIVWYLYHALTEDDVETGKVRASQVGEGYDISAAESADKNAAYNMGGQFVNSCDFYASGFGPVDESVSIDGVDPFVYRGKNGTRSGGGTGYSQLDDWSLPINASYRNSSSKAVLRNSYILPSPAAKDENGGYAFNQAGVDAIKSQIADGHAVGIAFYVSDSVFNDQTWAAYNNGSYLANHAVTIVGYDDNYSKDNFTRISKSGKVIKNTTPPENGAFIVKNSWGAVTDADRASATTDRFGRTTYENPEAAGWGIDDSGYFYLSYYDRSLVMPFAFEFDRADAVKYAKTNCDQYDLLMTSLYASEASDSETKTANVFDAEEDSYLYQLIYRTDEPDTEVHYEIYRDVADDPTSGRLLEQGDASHAFGGSHRIDLKGEYFLKKGERYAVVLTMKQGGSFTDVFPYAVNVPHGQTPAKACGVINAGESYYYADGRWSDMVTLRESLLDRAYRDCVAFLGSDAEVLKTLPDGTDSIAIDNYPIKAVLVPASDRGVTVLLGDADESGEVSILDVTAIQRKLAEADVSPFSEQAADVDGDGQVTIADVTAIQRYLAEMDVKEPIGRPV
;
A
#
# COMPACT_ATOMS: atom_id res chain seq x y z
N MET A 1 31.09 28.35 -4.98
CA MET A 1 30.72 28.56 -3.57
C MET A 1 29.37 27.92 -3.29
N ARG A 2 29.29 26.60 -3.33
CA ARG A 2 28.04 25.84 -3.15
C ARG A 2 28.22 24.84 -1.99
N LYS A 3 28.44 25.32 -0.77
CA LYS A 3 28.77 24.48 0.38
C LYS A 3 27.94 24.82 1.61
N ARG A 4 26.63 24.84 1.57
CA ARG A 4 25.85 25.05 2.83
C ARG A 4 24.48 24.41 2.91
N HIS A 5 24.09 23.48 2.05
CA HIS A 5 22.72 22.95 2.12
C HIS A 5 22.56 21.48 2.57
N LEU A 6 23.66 20.72 2.72
CA LEU A 6 23.60 19.33 3.19
C LEU A 6 23.81 19.16 4.71
N GLY A 7 24.01 20.23 5.45
CA GLY A 7 24.35 20.17 6.88
C GLY A 7 23.18 20.12 7.87
N MET A 8 21.93 20.09 7.45
CA MET A 8 20.77 20.21 8.36
C MET A 8 19.74 19.08 8.28
N ILE A 9 19.99 18.01 7.55
CA ILE A 9 19.03 16.89 7.44
C ILE A 9 19.62 15.58 8.01
N LEU A 10 20.45 15.66 9.01
CA LEU A 10 21.10 14.47 9.62
C LEU A 10 20.47 14.10 10.96
N SER A 11 19.17 14.06 11.06
CA SER A 11 18.47 13.49 12.24
C SER A 11 17.24 12.66 11.92
N ALA A 12 17.16 12.10 10.70
CA ALA A 12 16.26 10.98 10.49
C ALA A 12 17.06 9.69 10.78
N LEU A 13 17.00 9.22 12.01
CA LEU A 13 17.30 7.83 12.31
C LEU A 13 16.25 7.00 11.56
N MET A 14 16.56 6.60 10.32
CA MET A 14 15.93 5.40 9.79
C MET A 14 16.17 4.30 10.82
N VAL A 15 15.12 3.66 11.25
CA VAL A 15 15.17 2.28 11.75
C VAL A 15 16.19 1.57 10.86
N PRO A 16 17.18 0.82 11.39
CA PRO A 16 18.07 0.09 10.53
C PRO A 16 17.21 -0.61 9.50
N VAL A 17 17.46 -0.31 8.22
CA VAL A 17 16.74 -0.93 7.11
C VAL A 17 16.98 -2.41 7.26
N LEU A 18 16.00 -3.09 7.83
CA LEU A 18 15.94 -4.53 7.89
C LEU A 18 15.76 -4.97 6.43
N ALA A 19 16.87 -5.18 5.75
CA ALA A 19 16.84 -5.84 4.47
C ALA A 19 16.32 -7.24 4.76
N ALA A 20 15.09 -7.51 4.35
CA ALA A 20 14.62 -8.89 4.28
C ALA A 20 15.73 -9.69 3.60
N ALA A 21 16.19 -10.74 4.23
CA ALA A 21 17.00 -11.73 3.57
C ALA A 21 16.08 -12.43 2.58
N GLY A 22 15.80 -11.73 1.47
CA GLY A 22 15.07 -12.32 0.36
C GLY A 22 15.84 -13.54 -0.06
N CYS A 23 15.25 -14.70 0.08
CA CYS A 23 15.68 -15.87 -0.66
C CYS A 23 15.90 -15.43 -2.10
N VAL A 24 16.97 -15.89 -2.70
CA VAL A 24 17.22 -15.73 -4.14
C VAL A 24 16.19 -16.61 -4.86
N GLY A 25 14.93 -16.20 -4.81
CA GLY A 25 13.90 -16.73 -5.68
C GLY A 25 14.23 -16.24 -7.09
N THR A 26 14.40 -17.16 -8.01
CA THR A 26 14.44 -16.84 -9.44
C THR A 26 13.01 -16.46 -9.83
N ALA A 27 12.71 -15.16 -9.76
CA ALA A 27 11.46 -14.65 -10.31
C ALA A 27 11.35 -15.17 -11.75
N ALA A 28 10.28 -15.90 -12.06
CA ALA A 28 9.99 -16.29 -13.44
C ALA A 28 9.82 -15.01 -14.24
N ALA A 29 10.69 -14.80 -15.22
CA ALA A 29 10.65 -13.64 -16.08
C ALA A 29 9.26 -13.54 -16.71
N ALA A 30 8.63 -12.38 -16.55
CA ALA A 30 7.50 -11.98 -17.38
C ALA A 30 7.85 -12.25 -18.85
N SER A 31 6.84 -12.71 -19.60
CA SER A 31 6.89 -13.11 -21.01
C SER A 31 8.04 -12.51 -21.82
N ASP A 32 8.62 -13.33 -22.70
CA ASP A 32 9.73 -13.16 -23.66
C ASP A 32 9.74 -11.85 -24.52
N SER A 33 9.09 -10.80 -24.10
CA SER A 33 9.18 -9.47 -24.71
C SER A 33 10.39 -8.74 -24.11
N GLN A 34 11.44 -8.62 -24.88
CA GLN A 34 12.62 -7.86 -24.51
C GLN A 34 12.19 -6.43 -24.13
N LEU A 35 12.43 -6.02 -22.87
CA LEU A 35 12.16 -4.67 -22.43
C LEU A 35 12.97 -3.66 -23.27
N PRO A 36 12.43 -2.45 -23.55
CA PRO A 36 13.19 -1.40 -24.21
C PRO A 36 14.48 -1.06 -23.44
N ASP A 37 15.51 -0.63 -24.14
CA ASP A 37 16.79 -0.21 -23.53
C ASP A 37 16.61 1.00 -22.59
N SER A 38 15.55 1.79 -22.76
CA SER A 38 15.24 2.91 -21.88
C SER A 38 13.74 3.23 -21.86
N ILE A 39 13.26 3.66 -20.71
CA ILE A 39 11.92 4.22 -20.50
C ILE A 39 12.05 5.42 -19.55
N ASP A 40 11.30 6.49 -19.84
CA ASP A 40 11.15 7.65 -18.97
C ASP A 40 9.65 7.99 -18.90
N LEU A 41 9.04 7.81 -17.72
CA LEU A 41 7.60 8.07 -17.50
C LEU A 41 7.24 9.56 -17.61
N ARG A 42 8.24 10.46 -17.65
CA ARG A 42 8.05 11.88 -18.00
C ARG A 42 7.87 12.11 -19.50
N ASN A 43 8.19 11.07 -20.32
CA ASN A 43 7.99 11.08 -21.76
C ASN A 43 7.59 9.68 -22.27
N TYR A 44 6.59 9.08 -21.67
CA TYR A 44 6.10 7.76 -22.03
C TYR A 44 5.05 7.86 -23.13
N GLY A 45 5.40 7.44 -24.33
CA GLY A 45 4.54 7.61 -25.51
C GLY A 45 4.23 9.09 -25.85
N GLY A 46 5.13 10.02 -25.57
CA GLY A 46 4.95 11.46 -25.79
C GLY A 46 4.17 12.17 -24.68
N LYS A 47 3.91 11.48 -23.57
CA LYS A 47 3.16 12.02 -22.44
C LYS A 47 3.98 11.96 -21.15
N ASN A 48 3.73 12.91 -20.25
CA ASN A 48 4.27 12.97 -18.91
C ASN A 48 3.23 12.46 -17.89
N TYR A 49 3.55 11.37 -17.19
CA TYR A 49 2.74 10.79 -16.11
C TYR A 49 3.33 11.04 -14.71
N VAL A 50 4.38 11.84 -14.62
CA VAL A 50 5.07 12.12 -13.35
C VAL A 50 4.68 13.51 -12.86
N THR A 51 4.21 13.61 -11.63
CA THR A 51 3.89 14.87 -10.96
C THR A 51 5.14 15.70 -10.67
N PRO A 52 5.03 17.02 -10.43
CA PRO A 52 6.17 17.85 -10.07
C PRO A 52 6.95 17.36 -8.86
N VAL A 53 8.22 17.71 -8.78
CA VAL A 53 9.06 17.44 -7.62
C VAL A 53 8.63 18.31 -6.46
N LYS A 54 8.31 17.68 -5.33
CA LYS A 54 7.89 18.34 -4.08
C LYS A 54 9.07 18.56 -3.12
N GLN A 55 8.85 19.31 -2.04
CA GLN A 55 9.84 19.62 -1.02
C GLN A 55 9.46 19.06 0.34
N GLN A 56 10.20 18.03 0.81
CA GLN A 56 9.94 17.39 2.11
C GLN A 56 10.33 18.23 3.34
N SER A 57 11.22 19.23 3.15
CA SER A 57 11.61 20.07 4.29
C SER A 57 10.39 20.66 5.00
N PRO A 58 10.37 20.70 6.35
CA PRO A 58 11.53 20.58 7.23
C PRO A 58 11.75 19.19 7.86
N PHE A 59 10.99 18.17 7.50
CA PHE A 59 10.97 16.89 8.19
C PHE A 59 11.68 15.75 7.47
N GLY A 60 12.01 14.67 8.20
CA GLY A 60 12.60 13.45 7.70
C GLY A 60 11.58 12.46 7.08
N SER A 61 10.60 12.96 6.34
CA SER A 61 9.48 12.21 5.77
C SER A 61 9.67 11.76 4.30
N CYS A 62 10.91 11.60 3.83
CA CYS A 62 11.22 11.23 2.44
C CYS A 62 10.46 9.99 1.95
N TRP A 63 10.21 9.02 2.83
CA TRP A 63 9.46 7.81 2.54
C TRP A 63 8.04 8.11 2.06
N SER A 64 7.31 9.03 2.69
CA SER A 64 5.95 9.40 2.30
C SER A 64 5.90 10.11 0.95
N PHE A 65 6.92 10.92 0.62
CA PHE A 65 7.06 11.54 -0.70
C PHE A 65 7.32 10.53 -1.80
N SER A 66 8.13 9.51 -1.52
CA SER A 66 8.36 8.42 -2.46
C SER A 66 7.09 7.61 -2.71
N ILE A 67 6.33 7.32 -1.64
CA ILE A 67 5.03 6.64 -1.71
C ILE A 67 4.03 7.45 -2.53
N ALA A 68 3.85 8.73 -2.20
CA ALA A 68 2.92 9.60 -2.92
C ALA A 68 3.27 9.68 -4.41
N ALA A 69 4.56 9.88 -4.75
CA ALA A 69 4.99 9.95 -6.14
C ALA A 69 4.79 8.65 -6.92
N ALA A 70 5.01 7.48 -6.28
CA ALA A 70 4.75 6.18 -6.90
C ALA A 70 3.25 5.97 -7.12
N ALA A 71 2.41 6.29 -6.13
CA ALA A 71 0.96 6.20 -6.22
C ALA A 71 0.38 7.16 -7.28
N GLU A 72 0.83 8.42 -7.30
CA GLU A 72 0.43 9.43 -8.29
C GLU A 72 0.72 8.97 -9.72
N THR A 73 1.93 8.47 -9.97
CA THR A 73 2.35 8.03 -11.30
C THR A 73 1.55 6.83 -11.77
N SER A 74 1.39 5.81 -10.92
CA SER A 74 0.56 4.63 -11.22
C SER A 74 -0.87 5.02 -11.54
N TYR A 75 -1.50 5.86 -10.72
CA TYR A 75 -2.85 6.35 -10.93
C TYR A 75 -2.99 7.11 -12.25
N LEU A 76 -2.05 8.01 -12.57
CA LEU A 76 -2.06 8.79 -13.81
C LEU A 76 -1.90 7.90 -15.05
N THR A 77 -0.99 6.92 -14.99
CA THR A 77 -0.73 6.00 -16.10
C THR A 77 -1.91 5.08 -16.35
N ALA A 78 -2.42 4.42 -15.31
CA ALA A 78 -3.56 3.51 -15.41
C ALA A 78 -4.82 4.19 -15.97
N ASN A 79 -4.97 5.50 -15.72
CA ASN A 79 -6.11 6.28 -16.18
C ASN A 79 -5.86 7.13 -17.43
N GLY A 80 -4.70 6.97 -18.06
CA GLY A 80 -4.36 7.72 -19.29
C GLY A 80 -4.28 9.24 -19.13
N MET A 81 -4.05 9.72 -17.90
CA MET A 81 -4.07 11.14 -17.51
C MET A 81 -2.71 11.83 -17.70
N GLY A 82 -1.96 11.46 -18.74
CA GLY A 82 -0.69 12.08 -19.08
C GLY A 82 -0.86 13.44 -19.76
N THR A 83 -0.06 14.44 -19.35
CA THR A 83 0.11 15.70 -20.07
C THR A 83 1.11 15.54 -21.22
N PRO A 84 1.19 16.47 -22.19
CA PRO A 84 2.26 16.46 -23.18
C PRO A 84 3.66 16.40 -22.52
N ALA A 85 4.59 15.66 -23.11
CA ALA A 85 5.95 15.58 -22.59
C ALA A 85 6.57 16.98 -22.48
N GLY A 86 7.21 17.26 -21.33
CA GLY A 86 7.77 18.57 -20.99
C GLY A 86 6.80 19.53 -20.29
N GLU A 87 5.52 19.22 -20.21
CA GLU A 87 4.55 19.96 -19.41
C GLU A 87 4.34 19.30 -18.04
N ALA A 88 4.15 20.12 -16.99
CA ALA A 88 3.88 19.63 -15.64
C ALA A 88 2.52 18.89 -15.57
N ASN A 89 2.49 17.76 -14.86
CA ASN A 89 1.24 17.04 -14.61
C ASN A 89 0.76 17.30 -13.17
N ASN A 90 -0.25 18.12 -13.02
CA ASN A 90 -0.85 18.51 -11.74
C ASN A 90 -2.25 17.91 -11.55
N ALA A 91 -2.59 16.82 -12.24
CA ALA A 91 -3.93 16.24 -12.17
C ALA A 91 -4.25 15.61 -10.81
N VAL A 92 -3.22 15.19 -10.07
CA VAL A 92 -3.31 14.67 -8.70
C VAL A 92 -2.17 15.23 -7.86
N ASN A 93 -2.40 15.29 -6.54
CA ASN A 93 -1.40 15.71 -5.56
C ASN A 93 -1.70 14.99 -4.23
N PHE A 94 -1.24 13.74 -4.08
CA PHE A 94 -1.50 12.95 -2.87
C PHE A 94 -0.72 13.46 -1.67
N SER A 95 -1.40 13.51 -0.53
CA SER A 95 -0.89 14.12 0.70
C SER A 95 0.08 13.20 1.44
N GLU A 96 1.31 13.61 1.54
CA GLU A 96 2.30 13.03 2.44
C GLU A 96 1.96 13.29 3.91
N LYS A 97 1.31 14.43 4.19
CA LYS A 97 0.90 14.80 5.53
C LYS A 97 -0.13 13.84 6.10
N HIS A 98 -1.12 13.45 5.29
CA HIS A 98 -2.17 12.53 5.68
C HIS A 98 -1.60 11.15 6.08
N ILE A 99 -0.82 10.53 5.18
CA ILE A 99 -0.29 9.18 5.45
C ILE A 99 0.66 9.18 6.65
N VAL A 100 1.56 10.16 6.79
CA VAL A 100 2.47 10.24 7.92
C VAL A 100 1.71 10.34 9.22
N TRP A 101 0.71 11.22 9.29
CA TRP A 101 -0.03 11.45 10.52
C TRP A 101 -0.81 10.22 10.96
N TYR A 102 -1.65 9.67 10.07
CA TYR A 102 -2.55 8.58 10.45
C TYR A 102 -1.89 7.21 10.55
N LEU A 103 -0.72 7.02 9.94
CA LEU A 103 0.08 5.83 10.17
C LEU A 103 0.56 5.73 11.63
N TYR A 104 0.90 6.87 12.25
CA TYR A 104 1.46 6.91 13.60
C TYR A 104 0.44 7.17 14.72
N HIS A 105 -0.85 7.13 14.40
CA HIS A 105 -1.91 7.30 15.40
C HIS A 105 -2.85 6.09 15.40
N ALA A 106 -2.98 5.44 16.55
CA ALA A 106 -3.87 4.32 16.75
C ALA A 106 -5.33 4.65 16.41
N LEU A 107 -6.10 3.62 16.12
CA LEU A 107 -7.52 3.72 15.80
C LEU A 107 -8.34 4.11 17.04
N THR A 108 -9.36 4.89 16.81
CA THR A 108 -10.26 5.42 17.84
C THR A 108 -11.69 4.91 17.67
N GLU A 109 -12.54 5.14 18.66
CA GLU A 109 -13.98 4.80 18.57
C GLU A 109 -14.67 5.50 17.39
N ASP A 110 -14.24 6.73 17.05
CA ASP A 110 -14.79 7.45 15.88
C ASP A 110 -14.53 6.73 14.55
N ASP A 111 -13.41 5.99 14.45
CA ASP A 111 -13.05 5.28 13.22
C ASP A 111 -14.01 4.10 12.91
N VAL A 112 -14.73 3.59 13.93
CA VAL A 112 -15.71 2.50 13.77
C VAL A 112 -16.88 2.92 12.86
N GLU A 113 -17.29 4.18 12.91
CA GLU A 113 -18.41 4.69 12.09
C GLU A 113 -18.13 4.66 10.58
N THR A 114 -16.90 4.36 10.18
CA THR A 114 -16.49 4.37 8.78
C THR A 114 -16.84 3.10 8.00
N GLY A 115 -17.23 2.01 8.71
CA GLY A 115 -17.40 0.68 8.14
C GLY A 115 -16.09 0.01 7.68
N LYS A 116 -14.94 0.53 8.12
CA LYS A 116 -13.60 -0.02 7.81
C LYS A 116 -12.86 -0.51 9.05
N VAL A 117 -13.32 -0.11 10.24
CA VAL A 117 -12.73 -0.44 11.53
C VAL A 117 -13.79 -1.07 12.41
N ARG A 118 -13.52 -2.26 12.94
CA ARG A 118 -14.40 -2.93 13.88
C ARG A 118 -14.16 -2.40 15.30
N ALA A 119 -15.21 -2.36 16.11
CA ALA A 119 -15.10 -1.91 17.50
C ALA A 119 -14.08 -2.72 18.32
N SER A 120 -13.87 -3.99 17.96
CA SER A 120 -12.86 -4.86 18.58
C SER A 120 -11.42 -4.43 18.29
N GLN A 121 -11.18 -3.60 17.28
CA GLN A 121 -9.84 -3.14 16.86
C GLN A 121 -9.50 -1.71 17.32
N VAL A 122 -10.35 -1.09 18.12
CA VAL A 122 -10.05 0.23 18.70
C VAL A 122 -8.80 0.16 19.57
N GLY A 123 -7.88 1.10 19.37
CA GLY A 123 -6.57 1.14 20.03
C GLY A 123 -5.44 0.44 19.28
N GLU A 124 -5.74 -0.22 18.16
CA GLU A 124 -4.72 -0.81 17.31
C GLU A 124 -3.96 0.24 16.50
N GLY A 125 -2.69 -0.04 16.21
CA GLY A 125 -1.79 0.87 15.51
C GLY A 125 -0.65 1.37 16.39
N TYR A 126 -0.19 2.60 16.17
CA TYR A 126 0.93 3.17 16.92
C TYR A 126 0.49 4.23 17.93
N ASP A 127 1.00 4.15 19.15
CA ASP A 127 0.93 5.19 20.16
C ASP A 127 2.24 5.98 20.20
N ILE A 128 2.19 7.26 19.85
CA ILE A 128 3.32 8.18 19.88
C ILE A 128 3.11 9.33 20.89
N SER A 129 2.16 9.21 21.79
CA SER A 129 1.78 10.26 22.75
C SER A 129 2.95 10.76 23.60
N ALA A 130 3.88 9.86 23.96
CA ALA A 130 5.10 10.22 24.67
C ALA A 130 6.02 11.12 23.84
N ALA A 131 6.13 10.85 22.54
CA ALA A 131 6.91 11.63 21.58
C ALA A 131 6.26 13.00 21.34
N GLU A 132 4.95 13.03 21.15
CA GLU A 132 4.18 14.27 20.92
C GLU A 132 4.16 15.19 22.13
N SER A 133 4.27 14.65 23.34
CA SER A 133 4.44 15.45 24.55
C SER A 133 5.73 16.30 24.53
N ALA A 134 6.75 15.84 23.81
CA ALA A 134 8.02 16.55 23.64
C ALA A 134 8.04 17.41 22.36
N ASP A 135 7.49 16.91 21.27
CA ASP A 135 7.36 17.57 19.96
C ASP A 135 6.04 17.15 19.30
N LYS A 136 5.08 18.07 19.23
CA LYS A 136 3.76 17.82 18.62
C LYS A 136 3.81 17.41 17.15
N ASN A 137 4.94 17.60 16.49
CA ASN A 137 5.20 17.18 15.12
C ASN A 137 6.02 15.87 15.04
N ALA A 138 6.13 15.12 16.13
CA ALA A 138 6.96 13.94 16.24
C ALA A 138 6.69 12.92 15.13
N ALA A 139 5.43 12.71 14.75
CA ALA A 139 5.03 11.81 13.67
C ALA A 139 5.87 12.01 12.39
N TYR A 140 6.12 13.26 12.00
CA TYR A 140 6.85 13.60 10.76
C TYR A 140 8.35 13.31 10.82
N ASN A 141 8.89 13.00 12.00
CA ASN A 141 10.29 12.65 12.22
C ASN A 141 10.50 11.19 12.66
N MET A 142 9.43 10.38 12.67
CA MET A 142 9.52 8.95 13.06
C MET A 142 10.20 8.08 11.99
N GLY A 143 10.42 8.59 10.78
CA GLY A 143 10.82 7.81 9.63
C GLY A 143 9.63 7.09 9.00
N GLY A 144 9.83 5.91 8.45
CA GLY A 144 8.79 5.06 7.87
C GLY A 144 9.34 4.17 6.78
N GLN A 145 8.59 3.14 6.45
CA GLN A 145 8.92 2.18 5.41
C GLN A 145 7.78 2.07 4.40
N PHE A 146 8.11 1.66 3.19
CA PHE A 146 7.15 1.58 2.08
C PHE A 146 6.03 0.57 2.36
N VAL A 147 6.36 -0.53 3.01
CA VAL A 147 5.42 -1.60 3.34
C VAL A 147 4.26 -1.12 4.19
N ASN A 148 4.52 -0.20 5.13
CA ASN A 148 3.46 0.41 5.94
C ASN A 148 2.36 1.07 5.09
N SER A 149 2.75 1.68 3.96
CA SER A 149 1.79 2.33 3.06
C SER A 149 0.96 1.33 2.25
N CYS A 150 1.53 0.16 1.96
CA CYS A 150 0.78 -0.90 1.30
C CYS A 150 -0.43 -1.30 2.15
N ASP A 151 -0.21 -1.51 3.44
CA ASP A 151 -1.28 -1.88 4.38
C ASP A 151 -2.24 -0.73 4.64
N PHE A 152 -1.72 0.51 4.78
CA PHE A 152 -2.52 1.70 4.96
C PHE A 152 -3.51 1.89 3.80
N TYR A 153 -3.04 1.75 2.56
CA TYR A 153 -3.90 1.88 1.39
C TYR A 153 -4.80 0.65 1.18
N ALA A 154 -4.32 -0.55 1.49
CA ALA A 154 -5.12 -1.77 1.44
C ALA A 154 -6.29 -1.73 2.44
N SER A 155 -6.09 -1.08 3.59
CA SER A 155 -7.13 -0.86 4.61
C SER A 155 -8.11 0.26 4.24
N GLY A 156 -7.91 0.92 3.10
CA GLY A 156 -8.83 1.92 2.56
C GLY A 156 -8.69 3.33 3.16
N PHE A 157 -7.52 3.67 3.75
CA PHE A 157 -7.25 4.97 4.36
C PHE A 157 -6.55 5.96 3.41
N GLY A 158 -6.82 5.95 2.15
CA GLY A 158 -6.23 6.86 1.17
C GLY A 158 -5.90 6.14 -0.13
N PRO A 159 -5.05 6.75 -1.01
CA PRO A 159 -4.38 8.05 -0.84
C PRO A 159 -5.35 9.25 -0.91
N VAL A 160 -5.17 10.22 -0.03
CA VAL A 160 -5.98 11.45 0.03
C VAL A 160 -5.28 12.57 -0.72
N ASP A 161 -6.01 13.33 -1.55
CA ASP A 161 -5.45 14.47 -2.32
C ASP A 161 -5.32 15.71 -1.41
N GLU A 162 -4.25 16.48 -1.54
CA GLU A 162 -4.03 17.72 -0.77
C GLU A 162 -5.13 18.76 -0.95
N SER A 163 -5.87 18.70 -2.06
CA SER A 163 -6.98 19.62 -2.36
C SER A 163 -8.28 19.31 -1.60
N VAL A 164 -8.30 18.21 -0.81
CA VAL A 164 -9.48 17.89 0.01
C VAL A 164 -9.65 18.96 1.09
N SER A 165 -10.81 19.63 1.08
CA SER A 165 -11.15 20.68 2.03
C SER A 165 -12.18 20.16 3.03
N ILE A 166 -11.92 20.39 4.33
CA ILE A 166 -12.83 20.06 5.42
C ILE A 166 -13.18 21.37 6.14
N ASP A 167 -14.45 21.72 6.20
CA ASP A 167 -14.95 22.97 6.81
C ASP A 167 -14.26 24.24 6.28
N GLY A 168 -13.90 24.24 4.98
CA GLY A 168 -13.25 25.36 4.32
C GLY A 168 -11.76 25.53 4.64
N VAL A 169 -11.14 24.49 5.20
CA VAL A 169 -9.70 24.39 5.47
C VAL A 169 -9.14 23.26 4.63
N ASP A 170 -7.93 23.41 4.10
CA ASP A 170 -7.18 22.37 3.37
C ASP A 170 -6.15 21.73 4.32
N PRO A 171 -6.57 20.76 5.17
CA PRO A 171 -5.75 20.29 6.28
C PRO A 171 -4.56 19.45 5.83
N PHE A 172 -4.65 18.84 4.67
CA PHE A 172 -3.72 17.83 4.18
C PHE A 172 -2.54 18.39 3.38
N VAL A 173 -2.52 19.72 3.16
CA VAL A 173 -1.41 20.37 2.46
C VAL A 173 -0.13 20.26 3.29
N TYR A 174 0.95 19.76 2.67
CA TYR A 174 2.27 19.64 3.30
C TYR A 174 2.98 21.01 3.34
N ARG A 175 2.41 21.97 4.10
CA ARG A 175 2.93 23.33 4.29
C ARG A 175 2.68 23.78 5.71
N GLY A 176 3.63 24.52 6.29
CA GLY A 176 3.42 25.19 7.56
C GLY A 176 2.20 26.12 7.51
N LYS A 177 1.53 26.29 8.64
CA LYS A 177 0.22 26.93 8.83
C LYS A 177 0.03 28.30 8.11
N ASN A 178 1.13 28.96 7.77
CA ASN A 178 1.12 30.27 7.09
C ASN A 178 1.96 30.29 5.80
N GLY A 179 2.48 29.15 5.32
CA GLY A 179 3.38 29.12 4.15
C GLY A 179 4.64 29.98 4.33
N THR A 180 4.92 30.47 5.53
CA THR A 180 5.99 31.40 5.82
C THR A 180 7.23 30.70 6.30
N ARG A 181 8.37 31.11 5.75
CA ARG A 181 9.70 30.69 6.17
C ARG A 181 10.01 31.20 7.56
N SER A 182 10.47 30.36 8.49
CA SER A 182 11.15 30.83 9.70
C SER A 182 12.65 30.87 9.49
N GLY A 183 13.29 31.95 9.96
CA GLY A 183 14.73 32.03 10.10
C GLY A 183 15.54 32.25 8.84
N GLY A 184 14.98 32.79 7.74
CA GLY A 184 15.72 33.19 6.54
C GLY A 184 16.27 32.04 5.69
N GLY A 185 15.80 30.82 5.92
CA GLY A 185 16.05 29.62 5.10
C GLY A 185 14.96 29.40 4.04
N THR A 186 15.25 28.51 3.08
CA THR A 186 14.27 27.96 2.15
C THR A 186 13.61 26.78 2.86
N GLY A 187 12.35 26.84 3.23
CA GLY A 187 11.63 25.73 3.85
C GLY A 187 10.54 26.18 4.81
N TYR A 188 9.68 25.26 5.20
CA TYR A 188 8.62 25.45 6.18
C TYR A 188 9.18 25.35 7.60
N SER A 189 8.51 25.97 8.56
CA SER A 189 8.95 25.97 9.95
C SER A 189 8.57 24.70 10.66
N GLN A 190 9.51 24.03 11.32
CA GLN A 190 9.24 22.95 12.28
C GLN A 190 8.47 23.47 13.53
N LEU A 191 8.39 24.78 13.72
CA LEU A 191 7.69 25.40 14.84
C LEU A 191 6.19 25.53 14.59
N ASP A 192 5.75 25.38 13.33
CA ASP A 192 4.33 25.40 13.01
C ASP A 192 3.65 24.13 13.56
N ASP A 193 2.35 24.22 13.78
CA ASP A 193 1.54 23.08 14.19
C ASP A 193 1.09 22.27 12.96
N TRP A 194 1.66 21.09 12.80
CA TRP A 194 1.36 20.19 11.70
C TRP A 194 0.35 19.10 12.08
N SER A 195 -0.09 19.08 13.35
CA SER A 195 -1.03 18.07 13.82
C SER A 195 -2.35 18.11 13.04
N LEU A 196 -2.97 16.95 12.89
CA LEU A 196 -4.31 16.78 12.36
C LEU A 196 -5.24 16.25 13.46
N PRO A 197 -6.54 16.53 13.40
CA PRO A 197 -7.51 15.89 14.28
C PRO A 197 -7.46 14.36 14.11
N ILE A 198 -7.46 13.63 15.24
CA ILE A 198 -7.52 12.17 15.24
C ILE A 198 -9.00 11.80 15.31
N ASN A 199 -9.65 11.79 14.15
CA ASN A 199 -11.06 11.39 14.00
C ASN A 199 -11.31 10.81 12.60
N ALA A 200 -12.43 10.11 12.46
CA ALA A 200 -12.81 9.40 11.26
C ALA A 200 -12.94 10.29 10.01
N SER A 201 -13.50 11.48 10.12
CA SER A 201 -13.75 12.36 8.97
C SER A 201 -12.46 12.84 8.31
N TYR A 202 -11.38 12.95 9.08
CA TYR A 202 -10.05 13.31 8.57
C TYR A 202 -9.29 12.08 8.10
N ARG A 203 -9.24 10.98 8.89
CA ARG A 203 -8.54 9.75 8.53
C ARG A 203 -9.13 9.11 7.27
N ASN A 204 -10.46 9.09 7.17
CA ASN A 204 -11.20 8.50 6.06
C ASN A 204 -11.67 9.52 5.03
N SER A 205 -10.97 10.62 4.88
CA SER A 205 -11.25 11.60 3.83
C SER A 205 -11.32 10.95 2.45
N SER A 206 -12.15 11.51 1.57
CA SER A 206 -12.39 10.95 0.24
C SER A 206 -11.11 10.78 -0.56
N SER A 207 -10.92 9.60 -1.14
CA SER A 207 -9.84 9.30 -2.06
C SER A 207 -10.34 9.29 -3.50
N LYS A 208 -9.48 9.72 -4.43
CA LYS A 208 -9.70 9.57 -5.89
C LYS A 208 -9.25 8.21 -6.40
N ALA A 209 -8.49 7.46 -5.62
CA ALA A 209 -7.83 6.23 -5.99
C ALA A 209 -8.13 5.11 -5.00
N VAL A 210 -8.24 3.88 -5.50
CA VAL A 210 -8.41 2.65 -4.72
C VAL A 210 -7.26 1.71 -5.05
N LEU A 211 -6.56 1.21 -4.03
CA LEU A 211 -5.45 0.28 -4.24
C LEU A 211 -5.98 -1.03 -4.85
N ARG A 212 -5.45 -1.40 -6.03
CA ARG A 212 -5.66 -2.71 -6.67
C ARG A 212 -4.59 -3.70 -6.19
N ASN A 213 -3.33 -3.33 -6.39
CA ASN A 213 -2.18 -4.13 -5.97
C ASN A 213 -1.09 -3.23 -5.40
N SER A 214 -0.33 -3.75 -4.45
CA SER A 214 1.01 -3.28 -4.14
C SER A 214 2.02 -4.37 -4.46
N TYR A 215 3.23 -3.97 -4.84
CA TYR A 215 4.27 -4.89 -5.27
C TYR A 215 5.53 -4.67 -4.44
N ILE A 216 5.96 -5.70 -3.72
CA ILE A 216 7.24 -5.75 -3.02
C ILE A 216 8.21 -6.45 -3.95
N LEU A 217 9.18 -5.69 -4.46
CA LEU A 217 10.08 -6.18 -5.49
C LEU A 217 11.40 -6.68 -4.87
N PRO A 218 12.10 -7.64 -5.52
CA PRO A 218 13.44 -8.03 -5.10
C PRO A 218 14.40 -6.83 -5.13
N SER A 219 15.23 -6.71 -4.11
CA SER A 219 16.22 -5.62 -4.02
C SER A 219 17.39 -5.83 -4.99
N PRO A 220 17.83 -4.79 -5.75
CA PRO A 220 19.05 -4.87 -6.56
C PRO A 220 20.31 -5.11 -5.72
N ALA A 221 20.34 -4.59 -4.49
CA ALA A 221 21.42 -4.84 -3.53
C ALA A 221 21.01 -5.99 -2.59
N ALA A 222 21.36 -7.20 -2.94
CA ALA A 222 21.13 -8.39 -2.13
C ALA A 222 22.33 -8.69 -1.20
N LYS A 223 22.14 -9.65 -0.30
CA LYS A 223 23.22 -10.25 0.50
C LYS A 223 23.58 -11.62 -0.04
N ASP A 224 24.88 -11.95 -0.04
CA ASP A 224 25.37 -13.29 -0.30
C ASP A 224 25.22 -14.20 0.95
N GLU A 225 25.59 -15.48 0.82
CA GLU A 225 25.55 -16.48 1.90
C GLU A 225 26.34 -16.08 3.15
N ASN A 226 27.31 -15.18 3.03
CA ASN A 226 28.19 -14.69 4.11
C ASN A 226 27.73 -13.30 4.62
N GLY A 227 26.60 -12.78 4.14
CA GLY A 227 26.08 -11.47 4.50
C GLY A 227 26.79 -10.31 3.79
N GLY A 228 27.65 -10.59 2.79
CA GLY A 228 28.26 -9.60 1.93
C GLY A 228 27.32 -9.12 0.85
N TYR A 229 27.70 -8.01 0.20
CA TYR A 229 26.92 -7.50 -0.93
C TYR A 229 26.95 -8.44 -2.14
N ALA A 230 25.78 -8.70 -2.71
CA ALA A 230 25.61 -9.36 -3.99
C ALA A 230 24.72 -8.50 -4.91
N PHE A 231 25.17 -8.29 -6.15
CA PHE A 231 24.34 -7.65 -7.17
C PHE A 231 23.23 -8.63 -7.59
N ASN A 232 21.99 -8.15 -7.60
CA ASN A 232 20.82 -8.94 -7.97
C ASN A 232 20.19 -8.39 -9.26
N GLN A 233 20.45 -9.03 -10.38
CA GLN A 233 19.89 -8.65 -11.68
C GLN A 233 18.36 -8.78 -11.68
N ALA A 234 17.79 -9.80 -11.03
CA ALA A 234 16.33 -9.98 -10.95
C ALA A 234 15.64 -8.78 -10.27
N GLY A 235 16.30 -8.14 -9.29
CA GLY A 235 15.80 -6.90 -8.68
C GLY A 235 15.79 -5.72 -9.65
N VAL A 236 16.81 -5.60 -10.49
CA VAL A 236 16.84 -4.57 -11.55
C VAL A 236 15.76 -4.83 -12.58
N ASP A 237 15.60 -6.09 -13.02
CA ASP A 237 14.61 -6.48 -14.02
C ASP A 237 13.18 -6.31 -13.52
N ALA A 238 12.91 -6.60 -12.25
CA ALA A 238 11.62 -6.38 -11.61
C ALA A 238 11.26 -4.88 -11.60
N ILE A 239 12.20 -4.01 -11.25
CA ILE A 239 11.99 -2.55 -11.30
C ILE A 239 11.70 -2.10 -12.73
N LYS A 240 12.49 -2.57 -13.71
CA LYS A 240 12.31 -2.22 -15.11
C LYS A 240 10.95 -2.70 -15.65
N SER A 241 10.48 -3.88 -15.24
CA SER A 241 9.17 -4.40 -15.60
C SER A 241 8.06 -3.48 -15.08
N GLN A 242 8.11 -3.08 -13.81
CA GLN A 242 7.13 -2.16 -13.25
C GLN A 242 7.11 -0.80 -13.98
N ILE A 243 8.28 -0.26 -14.33
CA ILE A 243 8.38 0.97 -15.12
C ILE A 243 7.76 0.77 -16.52
N ALA A 244 7.95 -0.39 -17.14
CA ALA A 244 7.37 -0.70 -18.45
C ALA A 244 5.84 -0.81 -18.39
N ASP A 245 5.30 -1.27 -17.27
CA ASP A 245 3.86 -1.30 -16.99
C ASP A 245 3.29 0.08 -16.60
N GLY A 246 4.15 1.10 -16.51
CA GLY A 246 3.77 2.47 -16.17
C GLY A 246 3.74 2.78 -14.68
N HIS A 247 4.29 1.91 -13.85
CA HIS A 247 4.35 2.10 -12.40
C HIS A 247 5.72 2.68 -12.01
N ALA A 248 5.74 3.86 -11.39
CA ALA A 248 6.95 4.35 -10.75
C ALA A 248 7.26 3.52 -9.49
N VAL A 249 8.56 3.35 -9.20
CA VAL A 249 9.03 2.48 -8.13
C VAL A 249 9.70 3.29 -7.03
N GLY A 250 9.14 3.22 -5.81
CA GLY A 250 9.84 3.74 -4.63
C GLY A 250 11.00 2.85 -4.25
N ILE A 251 12.11 3.45 -3.81
CA ILE A 251 13.31 2.72 -3.39
C ILE A 251 14.09 3.49 -2.33
N ALA A 252 14.75 2.76 -1.44
CA ALA A 252 15.68 3.35 -0.48
C ALA A 252 17.13 3.18 -0.93
N PHE A 253 17.96 4.22 -0.73
CA PHE A 253 19.39 4.20 -1.04
C PHE A 253 20.18 5.08 -0.07
N TYR A 254 21.49 4.97 -0.12
CA TYR A 254 22.39 5.82 0.67
C TYR A 254 22.69 7.13 -0.05
N VAL A 255 22.27 8.24 0.53
CA VAL A 255 22.55 9.58 0.03
C VAL A 255 23.64 10.27 0.85
N SER A 256 24.64 10.81 0.16
CA SER A 256 25.72 11.63 0.72
C SER A 256 26.44 12.35 -0.43
N ASP A 257 27.01 13.53 -0.20
CA ASP A 257 27.90 14.20 -1.17
C ASP A 257 29.01 13.28 -1.69
N SER A 258 29.36 12.27 -0.88
CA SER A 258 30.44 11.34 -1.21
C SER A 258 30.07 10.27 -2.23
N VAL A 259 28.82 10.14 -2.64
CA VAL A 259 28.41 9.17 -3.65
C VAL A 259 28.01 9.81 -4.99
N PHE A 260 27.83 11.13 -5.03
CA PHE A 260 27.47 11.86 -6.24
C PHE A 260 28.67 12.35 -7.05
N ASN A 261 28.58 12.22 -8.36
CA ASN A 261 29.30 13.08 -9.29
C ASN A 261 28.49 14.36 -9.47
N ASP A 262 28.97 15.48 -8.93
CA ASP A 262 28.28 16.78 -8.91
C ASP A 262 28.20 17.49 -10.27
N GLN A 263 28.85 16.95 -11.30
CA GLN A 263 28.79 17.47 -12.68
C GLN A 263 27.66 16.81 -13.49
N THR A 264 27.41 15.52 -13.24
CA THR A 264 26.44 14.71 -13.98
C THR A 264 25.21 14.36 -13.15
N TRP A 265 25.21 14.68 -11.86
CA TRP A 265 24.18 14.26 -10.91
C TRP A 265 23.95 12.75 -10.93
N ALA A 266 25.02 11.98 -11.03
CA ALA A 266 24.99 10.53 -11.03
C ALA A 266 25.53 9.97 -9.70
N ALA A 267 24.73 9.12 -9.03
CA ALA A 267 25.03 8.55 -7.73
C ALA A 267 25.45 7.09 -7.82
N TYR A 268 26.52 6.73 -7.14
CA TYR A 268 26.98 5.36 -6.99
C TYR A 268 27.68 5.15 -5.63
N ASN A 269 27.09 4.31 -4.79
CA ASN A 269 27.66 3.88 -3.53
C ASN A 269 28.32 2.49 -3.71
N ASN A 270 29.64 2.44 -3.60
CA ASN A 270 30.42 1.19 -3.59
C ASN A 270 30.85 0.77 -2.17
N GLY A 271 30.36 1.44 -1.15
CA GLY A 271 30.64 1.15 0.26
C GLY A 271 29.61 0.22 0.89
N SER A 272 29.77 -0.04 2.16
CA SER A 272 28.84 -0.81 3.00
C SER A 272 27.86 0.08 3.79
N TYR A 273 27.59 1.28 3.29
CA TYR A 273 26.66 2.19 3.94
C TYR A 273 25.22 1.74 3.71
N LEU A 274 24.43 1.77 4.77
CA LEU A 274 23.00 1.46 4.71
C LEU A 274 22.20 2.61 4.10
N ALA A 275 21.09 2.29 3.47
CA ALA A 275 20.14 3.28 2.96
C ALA A 275 19.70 4.25 4.07
N ASN A 276 19.61 5.53 3.73
CA ASN A 276 19.20 6.60 4.64
C ASN A 276 18.23 7.61 4.00
N HIS A 277 17.81 7.35 2.76
CA HIS A 277 16.90 8.21 2.01
C HIS A 277 16.02 7.41 1.07
N ALA A 278 14.78 7.84 0.94
CA ALA A 278 13.78 7.26 0.05
C ALA A 278 13.52 8.18 -1.14
N VAL A 279 13.45 7.60 -2.34
CA VAL A 279 13.24 8.29 -3.61
C VAL A 279 12.37 7.46 -4.55
N THR A 280 11.97 8.04 -5.70
CA THR A 280 11.11 7.36 -6.67
C THR A 280 11.81 7.21 -8.01
N ILE A 281 11.96 5.98 -8.48
CA ILE A 281 12.42 5.68 -9.83
C ILE A 281 11.25 5.92 -10.78
N VAL A 282 11.48 6.76 -11.79
CA VAL A 282 10.49 7.12 -12.82
C VAL A 282 10.94 6.72 -14.23
N GLY A 283 12.04 6.02 -14.33
CA GLY A 283 12.58 5.55 -15.60
C GLY A 283 13.93 4.86 -15.43
N TYR A 284 14.47 4.39 -16.55
CA TYR A 284 15.78 3.77 -16.63
C TYR A 284 16.40 3.97 -18.01
N ASP A 285 17.74 3.83 -18.09
CA ASP A 285 18.52 3.86 -19.33
C ASP A 285 19.69 2.87 -19.21
N ASP A 286 19.63 1.75 -19.93
CA ASP A 286 20.64 0.71 -19.93
C ASP A 286 21.96 1.19 -20.57
N ASN A 287 21.87 2.19 -21.44
CA ASN A 287 23.00 2.76 -22.15
C ASN A 287 23.67 3.93 -21.40
N TYR A 288 23.13 4.35 -20.23
CA TYR A 288 23.73 5.41 -19.45
C TYR A 288 25.15 5.04 -19.05
N SER A 289 26.13 5.83 -19.51
CA SER A 289 27.55 5.48 -19.35
C SER A 289 27.98 5.43 -17.88
N LYS A 290 28.64 4.36 -17.49
CA LYS A 290 29.27 4.21 -16.18
C LYS A 290 30.28 5.30 -15.85
N ASP A 291 30.90 5.91 -16.88
CA ASP A 291 31.87 6.97 -16.70
C ASP A 291 31.25 8.25 -16.12
N ASN A 292 29.94 8.45 -16.29
CA ASN A 292 29.21 9.56 -15.71
C ASN A 292 29.18 9.52 -14.16
N PHE A 293 29.38 8.37 -13.57
CA PHE A 293 29.46 8.20 -12.11
C PHE A 293 30.87 8.50 -11.57
N THR A 294 31.87 8.51 -12.44
CA THR A 294 33.27 8.67 -12.04
C THR A 294 33.49 10.04 -11.43
N ARG A 295 33.91 10.06 -10.17
CA ARG A 295 34.17 11.31 -9.44
C ARG A 295 35.59 11.77 -9.61
N ILE A 296 35.74 13.08 -9.77
CA ILE A 296 37.01 13.73 -9.92
C ILE A 296 37.28 14.63 -8.71
N SER A 297 38.42 14.47 -8.07
CA SER A 297 38.82 15.31 -6.94
C SER A 297 39.07 16.75 -7.38
N LYS A 298 39.08 17.69 -6.44
CA LYS A 298 39.41 19.10 -6.71
C LYS A 298 40.80 19.32 -7.39
N SER A 299 41.71 18.35 -7.28
CA SER A 299 43.02 18.36 -7.94
C SER A 299 43.01 17.71 -9.33
N GLY A 300 41.86 17.36 -9.89
CA GLY A 300 41.71 16.75 -11.20
C GLY A 300 42.01 15.24 -11.23
N LYS A 301 42.17 14.57 -10.09
CA LYS A 301 42.42 13.13 -10.03
C LYS A 301 41.11 12.34 -9.89
N VAL A 302 41.01 11.24 -10.64
CA VAL A 302 39.92 10.27 -10.48
C VAL A 302 39.95 9.70 -9.05
N ILE A 303 38.79 9.73 -8.39
CA ILE A 303 38.59 9.09 -7.10
C ILE A 303 38.34 7.60 -7.36
N LYS A 304 39.16 6.74 -6.75
CA LYS A 304 39.07 5.30 -6.95
C LYS A 304 37.73 4.76 -6.49
N ASN A 305 37.26 3.69 -7.13
CA ASN A 305 36.03 2.95 -6.79
C ASN A 305 34.74 3.79 -6.88
N THR A 306 34.72 4.80 -7.75
CA THR A 306 33.50 5.61 -7.98
C THR A 306 32.86 5.35 -9.35
N THR A 307 33.40 4.44 -10.14
CA THR A 307 32.86 3.98 -11.42
C THR A 307 32.18 2.62 -11.21
N PRO A 308 30.91 2.46 -11.57
CA PRO A 308 30.22 1.17 -11.52
C PRO A 308 30.88 0.14 -12.45
N PRO A 309 30.61 -1.17 -12.27
CA PRO A 309 31.13 -2.22 -13.15
C PRO A 309 30.70 -2.06 -14.60
N GLU A 310 29.41 -1.80 -14.83
CA GLU A 310 28.82 -1.72 -16.17
C GLU A 310 27.99 -0.43 -16.33
N ASN A 311 27.51 -0.18 -17.55
CA ASN A 311 26.55 0.88 -17.85
C ASN A 311 25.19 0.59 -17.22
N GLY A 312 24.33 1.58 -17.22
CA GLY A 312 22.95 1.50 -16.77
C GLY A 312 22.66 2.33 -15.52
N ALA A 313 21.54 3.01 -15.58
CA ALA A 313 21.06 3.87 -14.49
C ALA A 313 19.55 3.92 -14.42
N PHE A 314 19.03 4.04 -13.21
CA PHE A 314 17.69 4.51 -12.96
C PHE A 314 17.61 6.04 -13.08
N ILE A 315 16.49 6.55 -13.58
CA ILE A 315 16.12 7.97 -13.57
C ILE A 315 15.29 8.19 -12.32
N VAL A 316 15.74 9.05 -11.43
CA VAL A 316 15.18 9.15 -10.07
C VAL A 316 14.64 10.55 -9.80
N LYS A 317 13.41 10.59 -9.28
CA LYS A 317 12.74 11.78 -8.72
C LYS A 317 13.04 11.86 -7.23
N ASN A 318 13.61 12.99 -6.79
CA ASN A 318 13.86 13.27 -5.37
C ASN A 318 12.71 14.12 -4.78
N SER A 319 12.76 14.38 -3.48
CA SER A 319 11.82 15.17 -2.69
C SER A 319 12.45 16.41 -2.05
N TRP A 320 13.43 17.04 -2.72
CA TRP A 320 14.14 18.22 -2.20
C TRP A 320 13.87 19.48 -3.01
N GLY A 321 12.71 19.52 -3.69
CA GLY A 321 12.29 20.63 -4.52
C GLY A 321 12.97 20.67 -5.89
N ALA A 322 12.46 21.57 -6.71
CA ALA A 322 12.96 21.88 -8.04
C ALA A 322 12.86 23.39 -8.30
N VAL A 323 13.53 23.90 -9.32
CA VAL A 323 13.43 25.29 -9.78
C VAL A 323 12.83 25.29 -11.16
N THR A 324 11.64 25.89 -11.29
CA THR A 324 10.98 26.09 -12.58
C THR A 324 11.45 27.37 -13.27
N ASP A 325 11.10 27.55 -14.55
CA ASP A 325 11.38 28.80 -15.25
C ASP A 325 10.65 29.99 -14.63
N ALA A 326 9.46 29.78 -14.08
CA ALA A 326 8.71 30.80 -13.33
C ALA A 326 9.43 31.19 -12.04
N ASP A 327 9.99 30.21 -11.31
CA ASP A 327 10.81 30.47 -10.13
C ASP A 327 12.07 31.27 -10.49
N ARG A 328 12.73 30.92 -11.61
CA ARG A 328 13.92 31.64 -12.10
C ARG A 328 13.57 33.08 -12.49
N ALA A 329 12.40 33.31 -13.09
CA ALA A 329 11.93 34.65 -13.49
C ALA A 329 11.61 35.55 -12.29
N SER A 330 11.15 34.96 -11.16
CA SER A 330 10.85 35.67 -9.89
C SER A 330 12.03 35.72 -8.92
N ALA A 331 13.18 35.12 -9.29
CA ALA A 331 14.32 34.98 -8.41
C ALA A 331 14.92 36.35 -8.00
N THR A 332 15.22 36.48 -6.70
CA THR A 332 15.94 37.62 -6.16
C THR A 332 17.29 37.16 -5.61
N THR A 333 18.35 37.89 -5.93
CA THR A 333 19.70 37.58 -5.43
C THR A 333 20.14 38.66 -4.47
N ASP A 334 20.50 38.29 -3.23
CA ASP A 334 20.97 39.24 -2.23
C ASP A 334 22.41 39.68 -2.50
N ARG A 335 22.87 40.67 -1.73
CA ARG A 335 24.24 41.20 -1.81
C ARG A 335 25.36 40.19 -1.51
N PHE A 336 25.02 39.01 -1.00
CA PHE A 336 25.95 37.93 -0.73
C PHE A 336 25.89 36.84 -1.80
N GLY A 337 25.15 37.05 -2.90
CA GLY A 337 25.01 36.11 -4.00
C GLY A 337 24.07 34.93 -3.70
N ARG A 338 23.19 35.06 -2.69
CA ARG A 338 22.19 34.03 -2.35
C ARG A 338 20.93 34.30 -3.17
N THR A 339 20.53 33.34 -4.00
CA THR A 339 19.28 33.39 -4.74
C THR A 339 18.14 32.89 -3.87
N THR A 340 17.04 33.61 -3.88
CA THR A 340 15.77 33.23 -3.23
C THR A 340 14.66 33.31 -4.26
N TYR A 341 13.72 32.40 -4.13
CA TYR A 341 12.56 32.29 -5.00
C TYR A 341 11.29 32.65 -4.23
N GLU A 342 10.26 33.14 -4.90
CA GLU A 342 8.95 33.38 -4.29
C GLU A 342 8.28 32.05 -3.93
N ASN A 343 8.46 31.02 -4.77
CA ASN A 343 8.02 29.66 -4.46
C ASN A 343 8.88 29.06 -3.34
N PRO A 344 8.32 28.74 -2.19
CA PRO A 344 9.07 28.18 -1.08
C PRO A 344 9.57 26.74 -1.32
N GLU A 345 9.01 26.03 -2.30
CA GLU A 345 9.42 24.68 -2.70
C GLU A 345 10.58 24.69 -3.69
N ALA A 346 10.89 25.84 -4.29
CA ALA A 346 12.01 25.95 -5.23
C ALA A 346 13.33 25.76 -4.52
N ALA A 347 14.08 24.71 -4.93
CA ALA A 347 15.42 24.42 -4.45
C ALA A 347 16.31 23.93 -5.61
N GLY A 348 17.44 24.55 -5.76
CA GLY A 348 18.40 24.19 -6.82
C GLY A 348 19.16 22.90 -6.49
N TRP A 349 18.62 21.76 -6.87
CA TRP A 349 19.20 20.43 -6.69
C TRP A 349 18.90 19.55 -7.91
N GLY A 350 19.82 18.61 -8.20
CA GLY A 350 19.65 17.68 -9.31
C GLY A 350 20.05 18.25 -10.67
N ILE A 351 19.80 17.49 -11.73
CA ILE A 351 20.09 17.85 -13.12
C ILE A 351 19.34 19.15 -13.46
N ASP A 352 20.09 20.20 -13.80
CA ASP A 352 19.53 21.52 -14.14
C ASP A 352 18.56 22.09 -13.09
N ASP A 353 18.82 21.79 -11.82
CA ASP A 353 17.96 22.17 -10.68
C ASP A 353 16.53 21.57 -10.73
N SER A 354 16.35 20.47 -11.45
CA SER A 354 15.03 19.85 -11.68
C SER A 354 14.55 18.90 -10.56
N GLY A 355 15.43 18.59 -9.60
CA GLY A 355 15.15 17.60 -8.56
C GLY A 355 15.33 16.13 -9.00
N TYR A 356 15.82 15.90 -10.23
CA TYR A 356 16.10 14.54 -10.75
C TYR A 356 17.59 14.25 -10.75
N PHE A 357 17.94 12.95 -10.71
CA PHE A 357 19.31 12.45 -10.80
C PHE A 357 19.34 11.03 -11.37
N TYR A 358 20.56 10.56 -11.70
CA TYR A 358 20.78 9.19 -12.13
C TYR A 358 21.34 8.35 -10.99
N LEU A 359 20.87 7.10 -10.86
CA LEU A 359 21.29 6.15 -9.82
C LEU A 359 21.73 4.85 -10.47
N SER A 360 22.98 4.43 -10.22
CA SER A 360 23.52 3.21 -10.83
C SER A 360 22.75 1.97 -10.38
N TYR A 361 22.48 1.03 -11.30
CA TYR A 361 21.94 -0.31 -10.97
C TYR A 361 22.82 -1.06 -9.95
N TYR A 362 24.11 -0.76 -9.92
CA TYR A 362 25.13 -1.39 -9.09
C TYR A 362 25.34 -0.71 -7.74
N ASP A 363 24.54 0.28 -7.38
CA ASP A 363 24.61 0.92 -6.07
C ASP A 363 24.30 -0.11 -4.96
N ARG A 364 25.23 -0.24 -3.99
CA ARG A 364 25.19 -1.29 -2.97
C ARG A 364 24.21 -1.04 -1.84
N SER A 365 23.46 0.03 -1.90
CA SER A 365 22.47 0.41 -0.90
C SER A 365 21.04 0.41 -1.44
N LEU A 366 20.80 -0.09 -2.66
CA LEU A 366 19.47 -0.17 -3.28
C LEU A 366 18.64 -1.27 -2.64
N VAL A 367 17.70 -0.89 -1.79
CA VAL A 367 16.88 -1.85 -1.04
C VAL A 367 15.42 -1.43 -1.02
N MET A 368 14.56 -2.40 -0.75
CA MET A 368 13.11 -2.22 -0.55
C MET A 368 12.41 -1.53 -1.73
N PRO A 369 12.61 -1.96 -2.98
CA PRO A 369 11.85 -1.42 -4.08
C PRO A 369 10.39 -1.89 -3.99
N PHE A 370 9.45 -0.97 -4.28
CA PHE A 370 8.03 -1.27 -4.27
C PHE A 370 7.30 -0.43 -5.30
N ALA A 371 6.14 -0.92 -5.74
CA ALA A 371 5.26 -0.21 -6.67
C ALA A 371 3.79 -0.39 -6.27
N PHE A 372 2.92 0.40 -6.90
CA PHE A 372 1.47 0.33 -6.72
C PHE A 372 0.74 0.26 -8.04
N GLU A 373 -0.45 -0.34 -7.99
CA GLU A 373 -1.47 -0.25 -9.01
C GLU A 373 -2.76 0.29 -8.40
N PHE A 374 -3.29 1.38 -8.96
CA PHE A 374 -4.49 2.04 -8.45
C PHE A 374 -5.58 2.13 -9.51
N ASP A 375 -6.81 1.82 -9.08
CA ASP A 375 -8.02 2.15 -9.80
C ASP A 375 -8.52 3.55 -9.43
N ARG A 376 -9.31 4.17 -10.32
CA ARG A 376 -10.06 5.37 -9.96
C ARG A 376 -11.23 5.02 -9.05
N ALA A 377 -11.43 5.84 -8.01
CA ALA A 377 -12.54 5.64 -7.09
C ALA A 377 -13.93 5.79 -7.74
N ASP A 378 -14.02 6.59 -8.83
CA ASP A 378 -15.26 6.75 -9.61
C ASP A 378 -15.44 5.68 -10.72
N ALA A 379 -14.44 4.83 -10.92
CA ALA A 379 -14.49 3.71 -11.87
C ALA A 379 -14.71 2.36 -11.16
N VAL A 380 -14.61 2.31 -9.82
CA VAL A 380 -14.96 1.10 -9.07
C VAL A 380 -16.46 0.87 -9.09
N LYS A 381 -16.86 -0.39 -8.99
CA LYS A 381 -18.26 -0.81 -9.13
C LYS A 381 -19.21 -0.11 -8.14
N TYR A 382 -18.74 0.16 -6.94
CA TYR A 382 -19.54 0.76 -5.88
C TYR A 382 -18.84 1.97 -5.27
N ALA A 383 -19.58 3.08 -5.13
CA ALA A 383 -19.03 4.33 -4.59
C ALA A 383 -18.79 4.27 -3.07
N LYS A 384 -19.58 3.47 -2.37
CA LYS A 384 -19.44 3.24 -0.93
C LYS A 384 -19.22 1.76 -0.68
N THR A 385 -18.21 1.44 0.07
CA THR A 385 -17.86 0.09 0.46
C THR A 385 -17.40 0.04 1.90
N ASN A 386 -17.77 -1.03 2.59
CA ASN A 386 -17.20 -1.40 3.88
C ASN A 386 -16.07 -2.40 3.68
N CYS A 387 -15.24 -2.55 4.68
CA CYS A 387 -14.15 -3.52 4.67
C CYS A 387 -14.11 -4.24 6.02
N ASP A 388 -14.48 -5.51 6.01
CA ASP A 388 -14.29 -6.37 7.17
C ASP A 388 -12.82 -6.78 7.24
N GLN A 389 -12.13 -6.35 8.28
CA GLN A 389 -10.68 -6.53 8.47
C GLN A 389 -10.32 -6.45 9.95
N TYR A 390 -9.18 -7.03 10.31
CA TYR A 390 -8.64 -7.03 11.66
C TYR A 390 -7.18 -6.58 11.72
N ASP A 391 -6.42 -6.69 10.64
CA ASP A 391 -5.00 -6.38 10.52
C ASP A 391 -4.77 -4.87 10.29
N LEU A 392 -4.84 -4.08 11.35
CA LEU A 392 -4.76 -2.63 11.28
C LEU A 392 -3.54 -2.03 12.00
N LEU A 393 -2.59 -2.88 12.42
CA LEU A 393 -1.31 -2.45 12.98
C LEU A 393 -0.44 -1.70 11.95
N MET A 394 -0.62 -1.97 10.65
CA MET A 394 0.09 -1.32 9.54
C MET A 394 1.61 -1.35 9.71
N THR A 395 2.12 -2.52 10.07
CA THR A 395 3.55 -2.73 10.31
C THR A 395 4.33 -2.92 9.02
N SER A 396 5.64 -2.77 9.12
CA SER A 396 6.57 -3.10 8.03
C SER A 396 7.18 -4.50 8.15
N LEU A 397 6.81 -5.28 9.17
CA LEU A 397 7.41 -6.59 9.43
C LEU A 397 6.35 -7.68 9.30
N TYR A 398 6.73 -8.74 8.60
CA TYR A 398 5.89 -9.90 8.34
C TYR A 398 6.72 -11.15 8.58
N ALA A 399 6.18 -12.09 9.34
CA ALA A 399 6.79 -13.40 9.50
C ALA A 399 6.09 -14.40 8.58
N SER A 400 6.88 -15.15 7.83
CA SER A 400 6.44 -16.27 7.01
C SER A 400 7.19 -17.54 7.39
N GLU A 401 6.57 -18.71 7.20
CA GLU A 401 7.21 -19.99 7.45
C GLU A 401 6.79 -21.02 6.40
N ALA A 402 7.78 -21.63 5.76
CA ALA A 402 7.51 -22.69 4.77
C ALA A 402 7.20 -24.02 5.48
N SER A 403 6.25 -24.79 4.95
CA SER A 403 5.82 -26.08 5.47
C SER A 403 5.65 -27.09 4.34
N ASP A 404 6.09 -28.33 4.57
CA ASP A 404 5.80 -29.45 3.65
C ASP A 404 4.37 -30.00 3.83
N SER A 405 3.74 -29.71 4.96
CA SER A 405 2.36 -30.08 5.28
C SER A 405 1.42 -28.91 4.98
N GLU A 406 0.18 -29.23 4.63
CA GLU A 406 -0.83 -28.22 4.37
C GLU A 406 -1.03 -27.29 5.56
N THR A 407 -0.90 -25.99 5.29
CA THR A 407 -1.25 -24.91 6.21
C THR A 407 -2.28 -23.99 5.57
N LYS A 408 -3.18 -23.44 6.37
CA LYS A 408 -4.14 -22.43 5.92
C LYS A 408 -4.26 -21.33 6.97
N THR A 409 -4.59 -20.14 6.52
CA THR A 409 -4.96 -19.00 7.38
C THR A 409 -6.39 -18.61 7.12
N ALA A 410 -7.08 -18.09 8.12
CA ALA A 410 -8.44 -17.63 7.94
C ALA A 410 -8.79 -16.47 8.86
N ASN A 411 -9.65 -15.57 8.37
CA ASN A 411 -10.39 -14.64 9.21
C ASN A 411 -11.87 -14.97 9.17
N VAL A 412 -12.50 -14.87 10.34
CA VAL A 412 -13.93 -15.10 10.52
C VAL A 412 -14.59 -13.79 10.93
N PHE A 413 -15.61 -13.39 10.21
CA PHE A 413 -16.28 -12.10 10.37
C PHE A 413 -17.77 -12.31 10.69
N ASP A 414 -18.34 -11.39 11.45
CA ASP A 414 -19.78 -11.22 11.58
C ASP A 414 -20.21 -10.02 10.74
N ALA A 415 -21.14 -10.19 9.81
CA ALA A 415 -21.62 -9.08 8.98
C ALA A 415 -22.30 -8.02 9.86
N GLU A 416 -21.81 -6.78 9.83
CA GLU A 416 -22.31 -5.69 10.70
C GLU A 416 -23.67 -5.13 10.23
N GLU A 417 -23.95 -5.27 8.93
CA GLU A 417 -25.21 -4.89 8.29
C GLU A 417 -25.50 -5.81 7.10
N ASP A 418 -26.72 -5.73 6.57
CA ASP A 418 -27.09 -6.43 5.33
C ASP A 418 -26.21 -5.90 4.19
N SER A 419 -25.37 -6.75 3.61
CA SER A 419 -24.32 -6.36 2.66
C SER A 419 -24.07 -7.44 1.61
N TYR A 420 -23.41 -7.06 0.52
CA TYR A 420 -22.93 -7.99 -0.50
C TYR A 420 -21.42 -8.03 -0.49
N LEU A 421 -20.85 -9.20 -0.23
CA LEU A 421 -19.42 -9.49 -0.38
C LEU A 421 -19.09 -9.66 -1.86
N TYR A 422 -18.12 -8.90 -2.38
CA TYR A 422 -17.80 -8.90 -3.81
C TYR A 422 -16.30 -8.86 -4.15
N GLN A 423 -15.42 -8.54 -3.18
CA GLN A 423 -13.97 -8.58 -3.35
C GLN A 423 -13.29 -9.08 -2.09
N LEU A 424 -12.10 -9.64 -2.25
CA LEU A 424 -11.17 -9.91 -1.16
C LEU A 424 -9.91 -9.06 -1.32
N ILE A 425 -9.28 -8.74 -0.19
CA ILE A 425 -7.92 -8.22 -0.16
C ILE A 425 -7.13 -9.14 0.76
N TYR A 426 -5.96 -9.56 0.32
CA TYR A 426 -5.04 -10.33 1.13
C TYR A 426 -3.59 -9.97 0.76
N ARG A 427 -2.67 -10.42 1.60
CA ARG A 427 -1.26 -10.16 1.42
C ARG A 427 -0.48 -11.44 1.16
N THR A 428 0.48 -11.36 0.24
CA THR A 428 1.59 -12.30 0.10
C THR A 428 2.90 -11.58 0.42
N ASP A 429 3.92 -12.29 0.89
CA ASP A 429 5.20 -11.68 1.25
C ASP A 429 6.30 -12.00 0.23
N GLU A 430 6.26 -13.18 -0.36
CA GLU A 430 7.27 -13.69 -1.27
C GLU A 430 6.82 -13.65 -2.74
N PRO A 431 7.77 -13.54 -3.69
CA PRO A 431 7.46 -13.64 -5.12
C PRO A 431 6.98 -15.05 -5.51
N ASP A 432 6.30 -15.14 -6.66
CA ASP A 432 5.78 -16.39 -7.25
C ASP A 432 4.90 -17.19 -6.26
N THR A 433 4.04 -16.48 -5.51
CA THR A 433 3.11 -17.09 -4.57
C THR A 433 1.80 -17.46 -5.25
N GLU A 434 1.41 -18.74 -5.13
CA GLU A 434 0.10 -19.26 -5.50
C GLU A 434 -0.84 -19.19 -4.31
N VAL A 435 -2.06 -18.69 -4.52
CA VAL A 435 -3.09 -18.53 -3.48
C VAL A 435 -4.36 -19.25 -3.92
N HIS A 436 -4.84 -20.16 -3.08
CA HIS A 436 -6.18 -20.72 -3.16
C HIS A 436 -7.03 -20.09 -2.07
N TYR A 437 -8.18 -19.49 -2.45
CA TYR A 437 -9.11 -18.91 -1.49
C TYR A 437 -10.43 -19.70 -1.45
N GLU A 438 -11.02 -19.76 -0.27
CA GLU A 438 -12.33 -20.36 -0.02
C GLU A 438 -13.16 -19.41 0.85
N ILE A 439 -14.44 -19.23 0.55
CA ILE A 439 -15.36 -18.38 1.32
C ILE A 439 -16.48 -19.27 1.85
N TYR A 440 -16.68 -19.26 3.16
CA TYR A 440 -17.72 -20.02 3.84
C TYR A 440 -18.71 -19.09 4.52
N ARG A 441 -19.99 -19.44 4.51
CA ARG A 441 -21.07 -18.78 5.27
C ARG A 441 -21.68 -19.71 6.29
N ASP A 442 -22.46 -19.15 7.23
CA ASP A 442 -23.06 -19.91 8.35
C ASP A 442 -22.02 -20.67 9.17
N VAL A 443 -20.88 -20.02 9.42
CA VAL A 443 -19.75 -20.60 10.13
C VAL A 443 -20.04 -20.70 11.62
N ALA A 444 -19.75 -21.86 12.23
CA ALA A 444 -20.00 -22.12 13.65
C ALA A 444 -18.67 -22.32 14.45
N ASP A 445 -18.14 -23.55 14.46
CA ASP A 445 -17.07 -23.95 15.36
C ASP A 445 -15.67 -23.63 14.81
N ASP A 446 -15.47 -23.74 13.50
CA ASP A 446 -14.22 -23.44 12.82
C ASP A 446 -14.48 -22.77 11.45
N PRO A 447 -13.46 -22.16 10.81
CA PRO A 447 -13.65 -21.41 9.54
C PRO A 447 -14.29 -22.19 8.40
N THR A 448 -14.18 -23.51 8.39
CA THR A 448 -14.69 -24.39 7.32
C THR A 448 -15.94 -25.17 7.71
N SER A 449 -16.52 -24.91 8.87
CA SER A 449 -17.71 -25.60 9.38
C SER A 449 -19.01 -25.21 8.65
N GLY A 450 -19.00 -24.10 7.95
CA GLY A 450 -20.13 -23.56 7.22
C GLY A 450 -20.30 -24.10 5.80
N ARG A 451 -21.17 -23.46 5.02
CA ARG A 451 -21.42 -23.78 3.61
C ARG A 451 -20.47 -22.98 2.72
N LEU A 452 -19.74 -23.67 1.85
CA LEU A 452 -18.88 -23.03 0.84
C LEU A 452 -19.73 -22.16 -0.11
N LEU A 453 -19.37 -20.89 -0.25
CA LEU A 453 -19.97 -19.95 -1.20
C LEU A 453 -19.20 -19.90 -2.51
N GLU A 454 -17.90 -19.66 -2.42
CA GLU A 454 -17.00 -19.55 -3.55
C GLU A 454 -15.61 -20.08 -3.21
N GLN A 455 -14.91 -20.54 -4.21
CA GLN A 455 -13.47 -20.82 -4.16
C GLN A 455 -12.81 -20.43 -5.47
N GLY A 456 -11.52 -20.11 -5.41
CA GLY A 456 -10.74 -19.78 -6.60
C GLY A 456 -9.26 -19.75 -6.33
N ASP A 457 -8.51 -19.55 -7.41
CA ASP A 457 -7.06 -19.53 -7.41
C ASP A 457 -6.55 -18.19 -7.97
N ALA A 458 -5.43 -17.72 -7.43
CA ALA A 458 -4.69 -16.58 -7.94
C ALA A 458 -3.19 -16.86 -7.86
N SER A 459 -2.40 -16.15 -8.66
CA SER A 459 -0.95 -16.26 -8.66
C SER A 459 -0.34 -14.87 -8.73
N HIS A 460 0.65 -14.60 -7.91
CA HIS A 460 1.28 -13.29 -7.76
C HIS A 460 2.78 -13.38 -7.98
N ALA A 461 3.27 -12.70 -9.01
CA ALA A 461 4.69 -12.65 -9.34
C ALA A 461 5.55 -11.93 -8.29
N PHE A 462 4.94 -11.06 -7.50
CA PHE A 462 5.59 -10.31 -6.41
C PHE A 462 4.74 -10.36 -5.16
N GLY A 463 5.37 -10.25 -4.00
CA GLY A 463 4.69 -10.04 -2.73
C GLY A 463 3.95 -8.70 -2.71
N GLY A 464 3.05 -8.52 -1.77
CA GLY A 464 2.28 -7.29 -1.58
C GLY A 464 0.83 -7.55 -1.22
N SER A 465 0.04 -6.49 -1.14
CA SER A 465 -1.41 -6.58 -0.93
C SER A 465 -2.11 -6.66 -2.29
N HIS A 466 -3.02 -7.60 -2.41
CA HIS A 466 -3.72 -7.92 -3.66
C HIS A 466 -5.23 -7.84 -3.45
N ARG A 467 -5.91 -7.10 -4.31
CA ARG A 467 -7.37 -7.03 -4.35
C ARG A 467 -7.88 -7.86 -5.52
N ILE A 468 -8.72 -8.83 -5.25
CA ILE A 468 -9.34 -9.69 -6.25
C ILE A 468 -10.85 -9.50 -6.30
N ASP A 469 -11.42 -9.54 -7.49
CA ASP A 469 -12.86 -9.57 -7.71
C ASP A 469 -13.38 -11.00 -7.57
N LEU A 470 -14.47 -11.20 -6.82
CA LEU A 470 -15.15 -12.48 -6.74
C LEU A 470 -15.95 -12.74 -8.03
N LYS A 471 -16.23 -14.00 -8.30
CA LYS A 471 -17.06 -14.41 -9.46
C LYS A 471 -18.52 -13.97 -9.30
N GLY A 472 -18.99 -13.89 -8.03
CA GLY A 472 -20.34 -13.46 -7.67
C GLY A 472 -20.35 -12.37 -6.62
N GLU A 473 -21.55 -11.88 -6.32
CA GLU A 473 -21.82 -11.02 -5.17
C GLU A 473 -22.70 -11.79 -4.18
N TYR A 474 -22.21 -11.93 -2.96
CA TYR A 474 -22.83 -12.83 -1.99
C TYR A 474 -23.49 -12.02 -0.89
N PHE A 475 -24.82 -12.07 -0.86
CA PHE A 475 -25.58 -11.44 0.21
C PHE A 475 -25.26 -12.09 1.55
N LEU A 476 -24.90 -11.27 2.52
CA LEU A 476 -24.67 -11.60 3.91
C LEU A 476 -25.66 -10.81 4.75
N LYS A 477 -26.47 -11.51 5.54
CA LYS A 477 -27.43 -10.87 6.44
C LYS A 477 -26.70 -10.35 7.67
N LYS A 478 -27.15 -9.22 8.21
CA LYS A 478 -26.65 -8.68 9.48
C LYS A 478 -26.59 -9.76 10.56
N GLY A 479 -25.41 -9.93 11.18
CA GLY A 479 -25.13 -10.95 12.18
C GLY A 479 -24.84 -12.34 11.59
N GLU A 480 -24.81 -12.50 10.28
CA GLU A 480 -24.38 -13.74 9.65
C GLU A 480 -22.85 -13.88 9.78
N ARG A 481 -22.41 -15.06 10.23
CA ARG A 481 -21.00 -15.35 10.41
C ARG A 481 -20.43 -16.02 9.17
N TYR A 482 -19.35 -15.48 8.64
CA TYR A 482 -18.69 -16.00 7.45
C TYR A 482 -17.16 -16.02 7.62
N ALA A 483 -16.47 -16.81 6.79
CA ALA A 483 -15.03 -16.96 6.84
C ALA A 483 -14.41 -16.80 5.46
N VAL A 484 -13.23 -16.20 5.41
CA VAL A 484 -12.33 -16.22 4.27
C VAL A 484 -11.10 -17.04 4.65
N VAL A 485 -10.85 -18.10 3.90
CA VAL A 485 -9.76 -19.05 4.12
C VAL A 485 -8.76 -18.95 2.97
N LEU A 486 -7.48 -18.89 3.28
CA LEU A 486 -6.40 -18.87 2.31
C LEU A 486 -5.46 -20.06 2.49
N THR A 487 -5.12 -20.69 1.40
CA THR A 487 -4.01 -21.66 1.29
C THR A 487 -2.98 -21.06 0.35
N MET A 488 -1.78 -20.82 0.84
CA MET A 488 -0.70 -20.21 0.05
C MET A 488 0.41 -21.22 -0.20
N LYS A 489 1.03 -21.13 -1.38
CA LYS A 489 2.21 -21.92 -1.74
C LYS A 489 3.25 -21.05 -2.42
N GLN A 490 4.50 -21.30 -2.09
CA GLN A 490 5.65 -20.67 -2.71
C GLN A 490 6.73 -21.74 -2.95
N GLY A 491 7.21 -21.84 -4.19
CA GLY A 491 8.20 -22.87 -4.56
C GLY A 491 7.75 -24.31 -4.32
N GLY A 492 6.45 -24.58 -4.25
CA GLY A 492 5.87 -25.90 -4.00
C GLY A 492 5.62 -26.23 -2.51
N SER A 493 6.14 -25.44 -1.57
CA SER A 493 5.86 -25.56 -0.14
C SER A 493 4.66 -24.69 0.26
N PHE A 494 3.89 -25.15 1.26
CA PHE A 494 2.88 -24.28 1.87
C PHE A 494 3.56 -23.17 2.67
N THR A 495 2.91 -22.03 2.74
CA THR A 495 3.39 -20.87 3.49
C THR A 495 2.22 -20.12 4.12
N ASP A 496 2.52 -19.26 5.05
CA ASP A 496 1.59 -18.32 5.65
C ASP A 496 2.31 -16.97 5.86
N VAL A 497 1.59 -15.94 6.17
CA VAL A 497 2.14 -14.63 6.49
C VAL A 497 1.30 -13.97 7.58
N PHE A 498 1.95 -13.44 8.62
CA PHE A 498 1.27 -12.62 9.62
C PHE A 498 2.11 -11.39 9.99
N PRO A 499 1.44 -10.25 10.28
CA PRO A 499 2.11 -9.01 10.61
C PRO A 499 2.57 -9.00 12.08
N TYR A 500 3.71 -8.37 12.31
CA TYR A 500 4.20 -8.08 13.66
C TYR A 500 5.00 -6.78 13.70
N ALA A 501 5.09 -6.17 14.86
CA ALA A 501 5.92 -4.99 15.07
C ALA A 501 6.82 -5.16 16.29
N VAL A 502 7.96 -4.47 16.27
CA VAL A 502 8.96 -4.53 17.34
C VAL A 502 8.94 -3.23 18.12
N ASN A 503 8.62 -3.32 19.42
CA ASN A 503 8.65 -2.23 20.36
C ASN A 503 10.06 -2.01 20.90
N VAL A 504 10.95 -1.43 20.10
CA VAL A 504 12.29 -1.06 20.53
C VAL A 504 12.31 0.45 20.77
N PRO A 505 12.88 0.94 21.87
CA PRO A 505 13.11 2.36 22.05
C PRO A 505 14.04 2.85 20.92
N HIS A 506 13.50 3.56 19.96
CA HIS A 506 14.28 4.21 18.94
C HIS A 506 14.73 5.58 19.41
N GLY A 507 16.01 5.70 19.76
CA GLY A 507 16.64 6.98 20.01
C GLY A 507 15.90 7.80 21.09
N GLN A 508 15.40 8.96 20.72
CA GLN A 508 14.75 9.91 21.64
C GLN A 508 13.22 9.89 21.59
N THR A 509 12.61 9.09 20.69
CA THR A 509 11.15 9.13 20.47
C THR A 509 10.59 7.72 20.18
N PRO A 510 10.07 7.03 21.20
CA PRO A 510 9.48 5.71 21.02
C PRO A 510 8.06 5.81 20.43
N ALA A 511 7.82 5.11 19.31
CA ALA A 511 6.49 4.69 18.91
C ALA A 511 6.22 3.32 19.52
N LYS A 512 5.09 3.18 20.19
CA LYS A 512 4.64 1.89 20.73
C LYS A 512 3.61 1.29 19.80
N ALA A 513 3.92 0.16 19.21
CA ALA A 513 2.97 -0.62 18.41
C ALA A 513 2.03 -1.42 19.33
N CYS A 514 0.75 -1.38 19.02
CA CYS A 514 -0.31 -2.12 19.70
C CYS A 514 -1.06 -2.94 18.64
N GLY A 515 -0.86 -4.25 18.63
CA GLY A 515 -1.67 -5.18 17.83
C GLY A 515 -2.82 -5.72 18.71
N VAL A 516 -3.99 -5.85 18.12
CA VAL A 516 -5.21 -6.33 18.81
C VAL A 516 -5.64 -7.64 18.18
N ILE A 517 -5.61 -8.72 18.96
CA ILE A 517 -6.06 -10.05 18.55
C ILE A 517 -7.11 -10.53 19.54
N ASN A 518 -8.31 -10.84 19.05
CA ASN A 518 -9.38 -11.39 19.87
C ASN A 518 -9.73 -12.81 19.45
N ALA A 519 -10.29 -13.57 20.41
CA ALA A 519 -10.75 -14.92 20.14
C ALA A 519 -11.87 -14.93 19.10
N GLY A 520 -11.79 -15.83 18.15
CA GLY A 520 -12.80 -15.98 17.11
C GLY A 520 -12.57 -15.17 15.85
N GLU A 521 -11.51 -14.34 15.77
CA GLU A 521 -11.21 -13.49 14.62
C GLU A 521 -10.31 -14.18 13.58
N SER A 522 -9.14 -14.65 13.99
CA SER A 522 -8.14 -15.25 13.09
C SER A 522 -7.78 -16.68 13.49
N TYR A 523 -7.60 -17.53 12.51
CA TYR A 523 -7.34 -18.95 12.69
C TYR A 523 -6.20 -19.45 11.82
N TYR A 524 -5.46 -20.43 12.35
CA TYR A 524 -4.41 -21.16 11.65
C TYR A 524 -4.73 -22.64 11.58
N TYR A 525 -4.59 -23.24 10.41
CA TYR A 525 -4.74 -24.66 10.17
C TYR A 525 -3.38 -25.33 9.98
N ALA A 526 -3.13 -26.33 10.80
CA ALA A 526 -1.98 -27.23 10.66
C ALA A 526 -2.32 -28.58 11.31
N ASP A 527 -1.63 -29.63 10.89
CA ASP A 527 -1.80 -30.99 11.45
C ASP A 527 -3.24 -31.48 11.48
N GLY A 528 -4.04 -31.10 10.47
CA GLY A 528 -5.44 -31.52 10.31
C GLY A 528 -6.45 -30.80 11.20
N ARG A 529 -6.09 -29.69 11.83
CA ARG A 529 -6.99 -28.97 12.75
C ARG A 529 -6.83 -27.43 12.64
N TRP A 530 -7.91 -26.75 12.91
CA TRP A 530 -7.92 -25.30 13.13
C TRP A 530 -7.53 -24.95 14.57
N SER A 531 -6.81 -23.88 14.75
CA SER A 531 -6.47 -23.30 16.05
C SER A 531 -6.69 -21.80 15.98
N ASP A 532 -7.37 -21.26 16.99
CA ASP A 532 -7.55 -19.82 17.15
C ASP A 532 -6.20 -19.13 17.41
N MET A 533 -5.94 -18.00 16.76
CA MET A 533 -4.67 -17.28 16.83
C MET A 533 -4.34 -16.83 18.25
N VAL A 534 -5.34 -16.50 19.07
CA VAL A 534 -5.14 -16.18 20.49
C VAL A 534 -4.50 -17.34 21.25
N THR A 535 -4.86 -18.60 20.92
CA THR A 535 -4.27 -19.79 21.54
C THR A 535 -2.85 -20.08 21.07
N LEU A 536 -2.46 -19.51 19.93
CA LEU A 536 -1.12 -19.66 19.32
C LEU A 536 -0.18 -18.49 19.66
N ARG A 537 -0.65 -17.50 20.44
CA ARG A 537 0.08 -16.25 20.69
C ARG A 537 1.54 -16.48 21.08
N GLU A 538 1.85 -17.38 22.00
CA GLU A 538 3.21 -17.63 22.43
C GLU A 538 4.09 -18.17 21.29
N SER A 539 3.58 -19.11 20.49
CA SER A 539 4.33 -19.66 19.36
C SER A 539 4.54 -18.65 18.23
N LEU A 540 3.56 -17.77 18.00
CA LEU A 540 3.67 -16.69 17.03
C LEU A 540 4.68 -15.63 17.49
N LEU A 541 4.69 -15.29 18.78
CA LEU A 541 5.71 -14.40 19.34
C LEU A 541 7.13 -15.01 19.22
N ASP A 542 7.28 -16.30 19.49
CA ASP A 542 8.56 -17.00 19.28
C ASP A 542 8.98 -17.00 17.81
N ARG A 543 8.03 -17.16 16.89
CA ARG A 543 8.28 -17.11 15.45
C ARG A 543 8.70 -15.71 15.02
N ALA A 544 7.96 -14.65 15.40
CA ALA A 544 8.31 -13.27 15.14
C ALA A 544 9.68 -12.92 15.75
N TYR A 545 9.99 -13.42 16.93
CA TYR A 545 11.31 -13.23 17.56
C TYR A 545 12.42 -13.89 16.75
N ARG A 546 12.24 -15.14 16.25
CA ARG A 546 13.24 -15.81 15.38
C ARG A 546 13.47 -15.03 14.09
N ASP A 547 12.41 -14.50 13.51
CA ASP A 547 12.49 -13.64 12.34
C ASP A 547 13.30 -12.36 12.63
N CYS A 548 13.01 -11.67 13.74
CA CYS A 548 13.81 -10.55 14.22
C CYS A 548 15.29 -10.90 14.42
N VAL A 549 15.60 -12.05 14.98
CA VAL A 549 16.99 -12.49 15.20
C VAL A 549 17.71 -12.70 13.86
N ALA A 550 17.02 -13.23 12.86
CA ALA A 550 17.60 -13.41 11.54
C ALA A 550 18.01 -12.05 10.92
N PHE A 551 17.27 -10.99 11.23
CA PHE A 551 17.56 -9.63 10.76
C PHE A 551 18.59 -8.87 11.61
N LEU A 552 18.34 -8.81 12.92
CA LEU A 552 19.07 -7.96 13.87
C LEU A 552 20.34 -8.62 14.39
N GLY A 553 20.47 -9.94 14.23
CA GLY A 553 21.59 -10.68 14.79
C GLY A 553 21.69 -10.49 16.31
N SER A 554 22.89 -10.12 16.81
CA SER A 554 23.12 -9.87 18.24
C SER A 554 22.29 -8.74 18.83
N ASP A 555 21.83 -7.80 18.00
CA ASP A 555 21.06 -6.63 18.47
C ASP A 555 19.63 -7.04 18.90
N ALA A 556 19.15 -8.21 18.47
CA ALA A 556 17.88 -8.77 18.92
C ALA A 556 17.83 -9.08 20.42
N GLU A 557 18.97 -9.25 21.11
CA GLU A 557 19.01 -9.44 22.57
C GLU A 557 18.38 -8.27 23.33
N VAL A 558 18.34 -7.07 22.75
CA VAL A 558 17.67 -5.91 23.33
C VAL A 558 16.16 -6.16 23.52
N LEU A 559 15.55 -6.96 22.65
CA LEU A 559 14.12 -7.28 22.73
C LEU A 559 13.73 -8.08 23.99
N LYS A 560 14.69 -8.78 24.60
CA LYS A 560 14.49 -9.57 25.84
C LYS A 560 14.52 -8.73 27.11
N THR A 561 14.93 -7.48 27.04
CA THR A 561 15.29 -6.65 28.21
C THR A 561 14.57 -5.32 28.30
N LEU A 562 13.41 -5.15 27.62
CA LEU A 562 12.63 -3.93 27.74
C LEU A 562 12.11 -3.77 29.19
N PRO A 563 12.39 -2.60 29.87
CA PRO A 563 12.28 -2.48 31.31
C PRO A 563 10.86 -2.36 31.88
N ASP A 564 9.84 -2.19 31.05
CA ASP A 564 8.49 -1.82 31.47
C ASP A 564 7.45 -2.94 31.41
N GLY A 565 7.88 -4.17 31.09
CA GLY A 565 6.97 -5.32 31.01
C GLY A 565 6.00 -5.27 29.81
N THR A 566 6.19 -4.30 28.90
CA THR A 566 5.47 -4.31 27.61
C THR A 566 6.00 -5.42 26.72
N ASP A 567 5.09 -6.09 26.00
CA ASP A 567 5.47 -7.06 24.99
C ASP A 567 6.42 -6.37 23.99
N SER A 568 7.65 -6.87 23.91
CA SER A 568 8.66 -6.33 22.99
C SER A 568 8.30 -6.54 21.51
N ILE A 569 7.35 -7.43 21.25
CA ILE A 569 6.78 -7.70 19.93
C ILE A 569 5.26 -7.60 20.04
N ALA A 570 4.65 -6.78 19.20
CA ALA A 570 3.22 -6.79 18.95
C ALA A 570 2.96 -7.66 17.72
N ILE A 571 2.00 -8.57 17.80
CA ILE A 571 1.53 -9.37 16.66
C ILE A 571 0.11 -8.93 16.31
N ASP A 572 -0.27 -9.12 15.04
CA ASP A 572 -1.55 -8.74 14.51
C ASP A 572 -2.24 -9.92 13.83
N ASN A 573 -3.52 -9.77 13.53
CA ASN A 573 -4.36 -10.72 12.80
C ASN A 573 -3.81 -11.02 11.40
N TYR A 574 -4.25 -12.12 10.79
CA TYR A 574 -3.87 -12.41 9.40
C TYR A 574 -4.37 -11.31 8.46
N PRO A 575 -3.56 -10.89 7.47
CA PRO A 575 -3.90 -9.82 6.54
C PRO A 575 -4.87 -10.31 5.46
N ILE A 576 -6.10 -10.57 5.88
CA ILE A 576 -7.22 -11.05 5.07
C ILE A 576 -8.40 -10.12 5.31
N LYS A 577 -8.90 -9.51 4.23
CA LYS A 577 -9.96 -8.52 4.27
C LYS A 577 -11.08 -8.90 3.30
N ALA A 578 -12.32 -8.61 3.69
CA ALA A 578 -13.50 -8.78 2.86
C ALA A 578 -14.09 -7.41 2.52
N VAL A 579 -14.29 -7.13 1.24
CA VAL A 579 -14.87 -5.86 0.78
C VAL A 579 -16.35 -6.07 0.47
N LEU A 580 -17.16 -5.27 1.14
CA LEU A 580 -18.62 -5.38 1.08
C LEU A 580 -19.22 -4.06 0.57
N VAL A 581 -20.37 -4.17 -0.10
CA VAL A 581 -21.23 -3.03 -0.36
C VAL A 581 -22.49 -3.17 0.49
N PRO A 582 -22.87 -2.15 1.29
CA PRO A 582 -24.14 -2.16 1.98
C PRO A 582 -25.30 -2.40 1.02
N ALA A 583 -26.28 -3.23 1.40
CA ALA A 583 -27.41 -3.54 0.53
C ALA A 583 -28.18 -2.27 0.11
N SER A 584 -28.21 -1.24 0.97
CA SER A 584 -28.78 0.08 0.70
C SER A 584 -28.05 0.88 -0.39
N ASP A 585 -26.73 0.65 -0.56
CA ASP A 585 -25.85 1.39 -1.46
C ASP A 585 -25.50 0.63 -2.75
N ARG A 586 -25.90 -0.63 -2.87
CA ARG A 586 -25.65 -1.47 -4.06
C ARG A 586 -26.25 -0.88 -5.34
N GLY A 587 -27.29 -0.05 -5.21
CA GLY A 587 -27.96 0.59 -6.35
C GLY A 587 -28.60 -0.44 -7.24
N VAL A 588 -29.56 -1.18 -6.73
CA VAL A 588 -30.17 -2.32 -7.41
C VAL A 588 -30.87 -1.86 -8.67
N THR A 589 -30.33 -2.25 -9.82
CA THR A 589 -31.19 -2.45 -10.99
C THR A 589 -31.93 -3.75 -10.75
N VAL A 590 -33.08 -3.68 -10.10
CA VAL A 590 -33.92 -4.85 -9.91
C VAL A 590 -34.29 -5.40 -11.29
N LEU A 591 -33.89 -6.62 -11.57
CA LEU A 591 -34.27 -7.29 -12.81
C LEU A 591 -35.58 -8.02 -12.58
N LEU A 592 -36.49 -7.91 -13.51
CA LEU A 592 -37.72 -8.69 -13.45
C LEU A 592 -37.39 -10.20 -13.46
N GLY A 593 -37.78 -10.91 -12.43
CA GLY A 593 -37.46 -12.32 -12.20
C GLY A 593 -36.30 -12.56 -11.23
N ASP A 594 -35.52 -11.54 -10.83
CA ASP A 594 -34.47 -11.62 -9.82
C ASP A 594 -35.07 -11.38 -8.43
N ALA A 595 -35.75 -12.41 -7.93
CA ALA A 595 -36.51 -12.32 -6.68
C ALA A 595 -35.63 -12.30 -5.42
N ASP A 596 -34.44 -12.88 -5.49
CA ASP A 596 -33.44 -12.92 -4.41
C ASP A 596 -32.44 -11.78 -4.46
N GLU A 597 -32.63 -10.81 -5.41
CA GLU A 597 -31.79 -9.62 -5.61
C GLU A 597 -30.30 -9.96 -5.83
N SER A 598 -30.02 -11.12 -6.42
CA SER A 598 -28.65 -11.56 -6.73
C SER A 598 -28.02 -10.80 -7.89
N GLY A 599 -28.84 -10.14 -8.72
CA GLY A 599 -28.44 -9.46 -9.96
C GLY A 599 -28.52 -10.35 -11.19
N GLU A 600 -28.93 -11.60 -11.05
CA GLU A 600 -29.13 -12.57 -12.14
C GLU A 600 -30.43 -13.32 -11.92
N VAL A 601 -31.17 -13.58 -13.00
CA VAL A 601 -32.36 -14.44 -12.93
C VAL A 601 -31.93 -15.90 -13.02
N SER A 602 -32.14 -16.65 -11.97
CA SER A 602 -31.67 -18.03 -11.80
C SER A 602 -32.71 -18.97 -11.19
N ILE A 603 -32.37 -20.24 -11.03
CA ILE A 603 -33.26 -21.19 -10.31
C ILE A 603 -33.36 -20.87 -8.80
N LEU A 604 -32.48 -20.06 -8.27
CA LEU A 604 -32.53 -19.62 -6.87
C LEU A 604 -33.70 -18.67 -6.64
N ASP A 605 -34.05 -17.84 -7.61
CA ASP A 605 -35.20 -16.95 -7.58
C ASP A 605 -36.50 -17.74 -7.52
N VAL A 606 -36.59 -18.78 -8.32
CA VAL A 606 -37.70 -19.74 -8.25
C VAL A 606 -37.82 -20.31 -6.84
N THR A 607 -36.71 -20.70 -6.24
CA THR A 607 -36.64 -21.23 -4.89
C THR A 607 -37.03 -20.18 -3.84
N ALA A 608 -36.54 -18.94 -4.01
CA ALA A 608 -36.86 -17.81 -3.14
C ALA A 608 -38.38 -17.53 -3.13
N ILE A 609 -39.02 -17.45 -4.32
CA ILE A 609 -40.47 -17.25 -4.43
C ILE A 609 -41.21 -18.43 -3.81
N GLN A 610 -40.84 -19.68 -4.08
CA GLN A 610 -41.50 -20.85 -3.49
C GLN A 610 -41.41 -20.87 -1.98
N ARG A 611 -40.27 -20.50 -1.40
CA ARG A 611 -40.10 -20.38 0.05
C ARG A 611 -40.97 -19.26 0.63
N LYS A 612 -41.05 -18.11 -0.04
CA LYS A 612 -41.90 -16.97 0.35
C LYS A 612 -43.38 -17.38 0.36
N LEU A 613 -43.82 -18.09 -0.69
CA LEU A 613 -45.19 -18.61 -0.77
C LEU A 613 -45.51 -19.67 0.32
N ALA A 614 -44.50 -20.36 0.80
CA ALA A 614 -44.59 -21.29 1.92
C ALA A 614 -44.45 -20.60 3.30
N GLU A 615 -44.56 -19.28 3.36
CA GLU A 615 -44.42 -18.46 4.58
C GLU A 615 -43.05 -18.62 5.28
N ALA A 616 -42.03 -19.08 4.54
CA ALA A 616 -40.68 -19.15 5.06
C ALA A 616 -39.97 -17.77 4.98
N ASP A 617 -39.09 -17.52 5.92
CA ASP A 617 -38.27 -16.30 5.88
C ASP A 617 -37.31 -16.36 4.69
N VAL A 618 -37.36 -15.35 3.82
CA VAL A 618 -36.49 -15.17 2.64
C VAL A 618 -35.99 -13.74 2.64
N SER A 619 -34.67 -13.58 2.67
CA SER A 619 -34.04 -12.27 2.65
C SER A 619 -32.65 -12.40 1.98
N PRO A 620 -32.30 -11.53 1.01
CA PRO A 620 -33.18 -10.49 0.45
C PRO A 620 -34.35 -11.09 -0.35
N PHE A 621 -35.39 -10.31 -0.56
CA PHE A 621 -36.52 -10.69 -1.41
C PHE A 621 -37.22 -9.45 -1.96
N SER A 622 -37.26 -9.33 -3.28
CA SER A 622 -37.98 -8.28 -3.98
C SER A 622 -39.34 -8.76 -4.46
N GLU A 623 -40.43 -8.26 -3.85
CA GLU A 623 -41.78 -8.53 -4.33
C GLU A 623 -41.99 -7.95 -5.75
N GLN A 624 -41.38 -6.82 -6.07
CA GLN A 624 -41.45 -6.19 -7.38
C GLN A 624 -40.80 -7.03 -8.47
N ALA A 625 -39.62 -7.62 -8.18
CA ALA A 625 -38.92 -8.50 -9.11
C ALA A 625 -39.61 -9.85 -9.24
N ALA A 626 -40.21 -10.33 -8.17
CA ALA A 626 -40.88 -11.63 -8.11
C ALA A 626 -42.24 -11.66 -8.83
N ASP A 627 -42.98 -10.54 -8.88
CA ASP A 627 -44.23 -10.38 -9.63
C ASP A 627 -43.91 -10.16 -11.11
N VAL A 628 -43.57 -11.23 -11.84
CA VAL A 628 -43.09 -11.12 -13.21
C VAL A 628 -44.18 -10.93 -14.25
N ASP A 629 -45.43 -11.28 -13.92
CA ASP A 629 -46.57 -11.04 -14.79
C ASP A 629 -47.27 -9.70 -14.53
N GLY A 630 -46.87 -9.00 -13.47
CA GLY A 630 -47.27 -7.62 -13.16
C GLY A 630 -48.71 -7.53 -12.67
N ASP A 631 -49.27 -8.62 -12.09
CA ASP A 631 -50.66 -8.64 -11.59
C ASP A 631 -50.79 -8.07 -10.17
N GLY A 632 -49.69 -7.73 -9.53
CA GLY A 632 -49.59 -7.18 -8.16
C GLY A 632 -49.57 -8.24 -7.07
N GLN A 633 -49.41 -9.52 -7.42
CA GLN A 633 -49.32 -10.60 -6.46
C GLN A 633 -48.21 -11.59 -6.85
N VAL A 634 -47.34 -11.93 -5.90
CA VAL A 634 -46.37 -12.99 -6.10
C VAL A 634 -47.03 -14.35 -5.93
N THR A 635 -47.06 -15.16 -6.98
CA THR A 635 -47.79 -16.44 -7.04
C THR A 635 -46.93 -17.56 -7.68
N ILE A 636 -47.54 -18.75 -7.81
CA ILE A 636 -46.89 -19.87 -8.53
C ILE A 636 -46.87 -19.62 -10.05
N ALA A 637 -47.63 -18.67 -10.58
CA ALA A 637 -47.59 -18.29 -11.98
C ALA A 637 -46.25 -17.62 -12.30
N ASP A 638 -45.75 -16.75 -11.43
CA ASP A 638 -44.46 -16.09 -11.55
C ASP A 638 -43.30 -17.10 -11.52
N VAL A 639 -43.38 -18.04 -10.57
CA VAL A 639 -42.44 -19.18 -10.50
C VAL A 639 -42.39 -19.91 -11.85
N THR A 640 -43.55 -20.18 -12.44
CA THR A 640 -43.66 -20.90 -13.72
C THR A 640 -43.10 -20.07 -14.86
N ALA A 641 -43.32 -18.77 -14.88
CA ALA A 641 -42.78 -17.86 -15.90
C ALA A 641 -41.26 -17.83 -15.83
N ILE A 642 -40.66 -17.68 -14.64
CA ILE A 642 -39.20 -17.71 -14.47
C ILE A 642 -38.62 -19.07 -14.87
N GLN A 643 -39.23 -20.20 -14.49
CA GLN A 643 -38.77 -21.53 -14.90
C GLN A 643 -38.80 -21.72 -16.42
N ARG A 644 -39.81 -21.20 -17.11
CA ARG A 644 -39.90 -21.24 -18.58
C ARG A 644 -38.81 -20.37 -19.21
N TYR A 645 -38.56 -19.18 -18.67
CA TYR A 645 -37.46 -18.31 -19.12
C TYR A 645 -36.09 -19.02 -19.00
N LEU A 646 -35.82 -19.62 -17.84
CA LEU A 646 -34.58 -20.38 -17.62
C LEU A 646 -34.44 -21.63 -18.52
N ALA A 647 -35.56 -22.20 -18.94
CA ALA A 647 -35.60 -23.30 -19.88
C ALA A 647 -35.56 -22.85 -21.36
N GLU A 648 -35.26 -21.59 -21.62
CA GLU A 648 -35.23 -20.97 -22.96
C GLU A 648 -36.54 -21.14 -23.75
N MET A 649 -37.69 -21.25 -23.03
CA MET A 649 -39.01 -21.31 -23.62
C MET A 649 -39.56 -19.90 -23.84
N ASP A 650 -40.46 -19.75 -24.82
CA ASP A 650 -41.17 -18.49 -25.03
C ASP A 650 -41.94 -18.05 -23.76
N VAL A 651 -41.62 -16.86 -23.23
CA VAL A 651 -42.32 -16.16 -22.18
C VAL A 651 -42.79 -14.80 -22.68
N LYS A 652 -43.91 -14.28 -22.20
CA LYS A 652 -44.43 -12.97 -22.59
C LYS A 652 -43.82 -11.85 -21.78
N GLU A 653 -43.45 -12.19 -20.58
CA GLU A 653 -42.90 -11.29 -19.56
C GLU A 653 -41.47 -10.89 -19.90
N PRO A 654 -41.07 -9.63 -19.70
CA PRO A 654 -39.75 -9.15 -20.02
C PRO A 654 -38.70 -9.52 -18.95
N ILE A 655 -38.68 -10.79 -18.56
CA ILE A 655 -37.77 -11.32 -17.52
C ILE A 655 -36.30 -11.02 -17.87
N GLY A 656 -35.50 -10.65 -16.86
CA GLY A 656 -34.11 -10.26 -17.01
C GLY A 656 -33.90 -8.81 -17.46
N ARG A 657 -34.97 -8.00 -17.60
CA ARG A 657 -34.84 -6.55 -17.85
C ARG A 657 -35.01 -5.76 -16.55
N PRO A 658 -34.40 -4.58 -16.45
CA PRO A 658 -34.64 -3.66 -15.34
C PRO A 658 -36.12 -3.34 -15.12
N VAL A 659 -36.55 -3.35 -13.86
CA VAL A 659 -37.90 -3.02 -13.43
C VAL A 659 -38.01 -1.56 -13.05
#